data_de5b3be1c932e13d0d7e60075bad66aa
#
_entry.id   de5b3be1c932e13d0d7e60075bad66aa
#
_cell.length_a   1.000
_cell.length_b   1.000
_cell.length_c   1.000
_cell.angle_alpha   90.00
_cell.angle_beta   90.00
_cell.angle_gamma   90.00
#
_symmetry.space_group_name_H-M   'P 1'
#
loop_
_entity.id
_entity.type
_entity.pdbx_description
1 polymer ?
#
loop_
_entity_poly.entity_id
_entity_poly.type
_entity_poly.pdbx_seq_one_letter_code
_entity_poly.pdbx_strand_id
1 'polypeptide(L)'
;MKFPNPQSLMLNAFVQERERLPLWIPVMLGAGMALYFSLLFEPPSWPALTLLALFVLAGCLLRRHLLARVLCIALALLAGGFALAQFRTQLVSTPVLYGELFYKTVEARVDDIHLREKARRLVLTDAAIEGLPTQRTPQRLSITLKKDAPDVRIGDRVRVKAMLFAPPAPAMPGGYDYTRALYFQGIGAVGFSPSEIEILEKGAPRQFEEALNTLRLVLAERISAPLSKENAPVATSIMVGEQSAVSEEVSEAMRDAGIYHVLSISGLHMTLAAGLLYFTARLLLALYPPLALRWPVKKIAACIGLTGAFAYLLLAGYPVPAVRSFIMVACVMLAILCDRRGISLYSLAWAATLILLWQPEAVVSASFQLSFAATLGIVALYERFSHSFAAWGEGLVRRVWLYFVAAMMTSLVATLMTAPLVIHHFNRFTALGIIANMLLMPLISFWIMPVAVVALIAMPFGLELWPLKLLDSGLSLMVEGARWFAGFSASNILLPSLSSWGFALTIIGGLWLCLWKTNLRFFSLPIIFIGIATIALQQPYDLLISDDGSKAALRQEDGRWLFLRGTPESFDGAQWLRAHAEADAQLAKDSPQASCDRTRCIISAYGRKIVIGKSKKRRDALCDGSADILISDAYLSMEECDHIEHVFDKRKLNQTGAVGIRFSGEKMEVVTASELRGARPWVMLPPQRLHRQENHATTADDEHTETTEIKNFP
;
A
#
# COMPACT_ATOMS: atom_id res chain seq x y z
N MET A 1 14.41 52.07 11.69
CA MET A 1 13.45 50.96 11.85
C MET A 1 14.08 49.99 12.86
N LYS A 2 13.54 49.86 14.09
CA LYS A 2 13.99 48.83 15.03
C LYS A 2 13.44 47.48 14.52
N PHE A 3 14.34 46.58 14.16
CA PHE A 3 13.94 45.20 13.88
C PHE A 3 13.28 44.63 15.15
N PRO A 4 12.06 44.09 15.06
CA PRO A 4 11.39 43.47 16.21
C PRO A 4 12.26 42.32 16.72
N ASN A 5 12.39 42.20 18.02
CA ASN A 5 13.14 41.11 18.66
C ASN A 5 12.66 39.76 18.13
N PRO A 6 13.56 38.89 17.63
CA PRO A 6 13.17 37.56 17.08
C PRO A 6 12.29 36.73 18.02
N GLN A 7 12.51 36.85 19.32
CA GLN A 7 11.70 36.17 20.35
C GLN A 7 10.26 36.67 20.39
N SER A 8 10.04 38.00 20.25
CA SER A 8 8.68 38.56 20.22
C SER A 8 7.94 38.23 18.94
N LEU A 9 8.63 38.13 17.79
CA LEU A 9 8.08 37.67 16.52
C LEU A 9 7.63 36.21 16.61
N MET A 10 8.47 35.34 17.16
CA MET A 10 8.11 33.91 17.33
C MET A 10 6.94 33.74 18.31
N LEU A 11 6.91 34.45 19.41
CA LEU A 11 5.84 34.37 20.40
C LEU A 11 4.50 34.86 19.80
N ASN A 12 4.52 35.99 19.07
CA ASN A 12 3.33 36.51 18.39
C ASN A 12 2.81 35.55 17.31
N ALA A 13 3.70 34.95 16.53
CA ALA A 13 3.34 33.93 15.54
C ALA A 13 2.71 32.71 16.23
N PHE A 14 3.28 32.24 17.34
CA PHE A 14 2.75 31.11 18.09
C PHE A 14 1.36 31.40 18.67
N VAL A 15 1.12 32.61 19.17
CA VAL A 15 -0.20 33.04 19.65
C VAL A 15 -1.24 33.03 18.54
N GLN A 16 -0.87 33.48 17.33
CA GLN A 16 -1.73 33.44 16.14
C GLN A 16 -2.05 32.01 15.66
N GLU A 17 -1.12 31.06 15.87
CA GLU A 17 -1.29 29.65 15.49
C GLU A 17 -1.99 28.82 16.56
N ARG A 18 -2.31 29.40 17.76
CA ARG A 18 -2.91 28.67 18.88
C ARG A 18 -4.19 27.91 18.51
N GLU A 19 -5.02 28.53 17.68
CA GLU A 19 -6.25 27.89 17.20
C GLU A 19 -5.98 26.67 16.33
N ARG A 20 -4.84 26.61 15.61
CA ARG A 20 -4.46 25.50 14.74
C ARG A 20 -3.68 24.38 15.42
N LEU A 21 -3.29 24.53 16.67
CA LEU A 21 -2.59 23.50 17.43
C LEU A 21 -3.31 22.12 17.41
N PRO A 22 -4.66 22.04 17.53
CA PRO A 22 -5.35 20.76 17.45
C PRO A 22 -5.18 20.02 16.12
N LEU A 23 -4.85 20.73 15.03
CA LEU A 23 -4.59 20.11 13.72
C LEU A 23 -3.31 19.27 13.72
N TRP A 24 -2.40 19.50 14.69
CA TRP A 24 -1.17 18.76 14.86
C TRP A 24 -1.33 17.46 15.65
N ILE A 25 -2.52 17.18 16.22
CA ILE A 25 -2.79 15.93 16.94
C ILE A 25 -2.50 14.69 16.07
N PRO A 26 -3.12 14.52 14.88
CA PRO A 26 -2.84 13.36 14.03
C PRO A 26 -1.40 13.34 13.52
N VAL A 27 -0.76 14.51 13.37
CA VAL A 27 0.64 14.61 12.92
C VAL A 27 1.58 14.08 14.01
N MET A 28 1.45 14.49 15.27
CA MET A 28 2.28 14.02 16.37
C MET A 28 2.04 12.53 16.65
N LEU A 29 0.76 12.10 16.64
CA LEU A 29 0.40 10.70 16.79
C LEU A 29 1.02 9.86 15.66
N GLY A 30 0.86 10.28 14.41
CA GLY A 30 1.42 9.63 13.23
C GLY A 30 2.95 9.63 13.22
N ALA A 31 3.59 10.70 13.69
CA ALA A 31 5.05 10.75 13.82
C ALA A 31 5.57 9.69 14.80
N GLY A 32 4.89 9.48 15.94
CA GLY A 32 5.22 8.40 16.88
C GLY A 32 5.08 7.02 16.26
N MET A 33 4.00 6.78 15.50
CA MET A 33 3.81 5.52 14.77
C MET A 33 4.88 5.33 13.69
N ALA A 34 5.18 6.35 12.90
CA ALA A 34 6.21 6.31 11.87
C ALA A 34 7.60 6.02 12.48
N LEU A 35 7.91 6.62 13.63
CA LEU A 35 9.12 6.34 14.38
C LEU A 35 9.20 4.87 14.80
N TYR A 36 8.09 4.28 15.31
CA TYR A 36 8.06 2.86 15.64
C TYR A 36 8.33 1.98 14.40
N PHE A 37 7.69 2.28 13.26
CA PHE A 37 7.87 1.50 12.03
C PHE A 37 9.24 1.69 11.36
N SER A 38 9.97 2.74 11.69
CA SER A 38 11.33 2.98 11.18
C SER A 38 12.43 2.24 11.95
N LEU A 39 12.12 1.67 13.13
CA LEU A 39 13.08 0.92 13.90
C LEU A 39 13.40 -0.43 13.25
N LEU A 40 14.67 -0.82 13.31
CA LEU A 40 15.16 -2.11 12.81
C LEU A 40 15.06 -3.26 13.84
N PHE A 41 14.56 -2.98 15.02
CA PHE A 41 14.37 -3.97 16.09
C PHE A 41 13.03 -3.76 16.79
N GLU A 42 12.53 -4.79 17.47
CA GLU A 42 11.32 -4.68 18.27
C GLU A 42 11.68 -4.17 19.68
N PRO A 43 11.27 -2.93 20.02
CA PRO A 43 11.58 -2.37 21.34
C PRO A 43 10.69 -3.02 22.42
N PRO A 44 11.14 -3.05 23.69
CA PRO A 44 10.27 -3.40 24.81
C PRO A 44 9.12 -2.39 24.95
N SER A 45 7.98 -2.81 25.49
CA SER A 45 6.77 -1.94 25.54
C SER A 45 6.80 -0.90 26.65
N TRP A 46 7.54 -1.15 27.74
CA TRP A 46 7.53 -0.27 28.91
C TRP A 46 8.08 1.16 28.68
N PRO A 47 9.13 1.42 27.82
CA PRO A 47 9.65 2.78 27.64
C PRO A 47 8.62 3.73 27.03
N ALA A 48 7.86 3.28 26.04
CA ALA A 48 6.85 4.12 25.39
C ALA A 48 5.72 4.49 26.36
N LEU A 49 5.28 3.54 27.18
CA LEU A 49 4.25 3.78 28.19
C LEU A 49 4.74 4.68 29.32
N THR A 50 5.99 4.50 29.78
CA THR A 50 6.58 5.39 30.81
C THR A 50 6.77 6.80 30.30
N LEU A 51 7.25 7.00 29.08
CA LEU A 51 7.35 8.31 28.45
C LEU A 51 5.98 8.97 28.29
N LEU A 52 4.97 8.23 27.85
CA LEU A 52 3.60 8.71 27.75
C LEU A 52 3.10 9.23 29.11
N ALA A 53 3.22 8.40 30.16
CA ALA A 53 2.81 8.76 31.51
C ALA A 53 3.57 9.98 32.05
N LEU A 54 4.88 10.03 31.83
CA LEU A 54 5.74 11.15 32.23
C LEU A 54 5.31 12.48 31.57
N PHE A 55 5.10 12.47 30.25
CA PHE A 55 4.71 13.68 29.53
C PHE A 55 3.28 14.12 29.84
N VAL A 56 2.37 13.19 30.08
CA VAL A 56 1.00 13.51 30.56
C VAL A 56 1.08 14.16 31.93
N LEU A 57 1.83 13.57 32.87
CA LEU A 57 2.02 14.12 34.21
C LEU A 57 2.67 15.50 34.17
N ALA A 58 3.78 15.65 33.41
CA ALA A 58 4.46 16.94 33.22
C ALA A 58 3.53 17.99 32.64
N GLY A 59 2.70 17.63 31.64
CA GLY A 59 1.69 18.54 31.05
C GLY A 59 0.61 18.98 32.04
N CYS A 60 0.24 18.11 32.98
CA CYS A 60 -0.65 18.44 34.08
C CYS A 60 0.00 19.37 35.12
N LEU A 61 1.24 19.12 35.46
CA LEU A 61 2.00 19.93 36.42
C LEU A 61 2.34 21.33 35.85
N LEU A 62 2.75 21.38 34.58
CA LEU A 62 3.13 22.61 33.89
C LEU A 62 1.94 23.34 33.25
N ARG A 63 0.71 23.12 33.74
CA ARG A 63 -0.51 23.73 33.19
C ARG A 63 -0.51 25.25 33.12
N ARG A 64 0.31 25.92 33.95
CA ARG A 64 0.42 27.38 33.97
C ARG A 64 1.37 27.93 32.89
N HIS A 65 2.28 27.11 32.33
CA HIS A 65 3.22 27.49 31.30
C HIS A 65 2.76 26.97 29.93
N LEU A 66 2.11 27.81 29.12
CA LEU A 66 1.49 27.43 27.86
C LEU A 66 2.43 26.66 26.93
N LEU A 67 3.64 27.18 26.67
CA LEU A 67 4.60 26.55 25.77
C LEU A 67 5.05 25.18 26.27
N ALA A 68 5.39 25.07 27.55
CA ALA A 68 5.79 23.81 28.16
C ALA A 68 4.67 22.77 28.12
N ARG A 69 3.43 23.20 28.39
CA ARG A 69 2.24 22.33 28.29
C ARG A 69 2.02 21.82 26.88
N VAL A 70 2.10 22.69 25.85
CA VAL A 70 1.94 22.30 24.45
C VAL A 70 3.02 21.32 24.04
N LEU A 71 4.28 21.56 24.45
CA LEU A 71 5.38 20.63 24.20
C LEU A 71 5.15 19.27 24.87
N CYS A 72 4.72 19.25 26.13
CA CYS A 72 4.39 18.00 26.83
C CYS A 72 3.26 17.23 26.14
N ILE A 73 2.20 17.93 25.68
CA ILE A 73 1.12 17.29 24.93
C ILE A 73 1.62 16.72 23.61
N ALA A 74 2.45 17.44 22.85
CA ALA A 74 3.02 16.96 21.60
C ALA A 74 3.88 15.70 21.81
N LEU A 75 4.74 15.71 22.85
CA LEU A 75 5.57 14.55 23.21
C LEU A 75 4.74 13.37 23.74
N ALA A 76 3.65 13.64 24.49
CA ALA A 76 2.72 12.62 24.94
C ALA A 76 1.98 11.97 23.74
N LEU A 77 1.55 12.75 22.74
CA LEU A 77 0.93 12.24 21.51
C LEU A 77 1.92 11.40 20.71
N LEU A 78 3.16 11.82 20.59
CA LEU A 78 4.23 11.06 19.92
C LEU A 78 4.48 9.73 20.63
N ALA A 79 4.65 9.74 21.98
CA ALA A 79 4.83 8.52 22.76
C ALA A 79 3.58 7.62 22.71
N GLY A 80 2.38 8.21 22.73
CA GLY A 80 1.11 7.49 22.59
C GLY A 80 0.95 6.83 21.22
N GLY A 81 1.32 7.53 20.13
CA GLY A 81 1.32 6.96 18.79
C GLY A 81 2.29 5.79 18.64
N PHE A 82 3.50 5.92 19.20
CA PHE A 82 4.48 4.86 19.24
C PHE A 82 3.94 3.62 20.00
N ALA A 83 3.43 3.83 21.21
CA ALA A 83 2.86 2.77 22.03
C ALA A 83 1.66 2.07 21.36
N LEU A 84 0.80 2.84 20.67
CA LEU A 84 -0.35 2.31 19.96
C LEU A 84 0.06 1.43 18.78
N ALA A 85 1.07 1.85 18.00
CA ALA A 85 1.60 1.05 16.90
C ALA A 85 2.23 -0.25 17.41
N GLN A 86 2.95 -0.20 18.52
CA GLN A 86 3.52 -1.38 19.17
C GLN A 86 2.42 -2.32 19.70
N PHE A 87 1.42 -1.80 20.39
CA PHE A 87 0.27 -2.57 20.86
C PHE A 87 -0.47 -3.25 19.70
N ARG A 88 -0.72 -2.53 18.61
CA ARG A 88 -1.34 -3.08 17.40
C ARG A 88 -0.52 -4.22 16.79
N THR A 89 0.80 -4.07 16.71
CA THR A 89 1.70 -5.10 16.21
C THR A 89 1.63 -6.38 17.04
N GLN A 90 1.53 -6.25 18.36
CA GLN A 90 1.36 -7.40 19.26
C GLN A 90 -0.03 -8.03 19.15
N LEU A 91 -1.08 -7.22 19.02
CA LEU A 91 -2.47 -7.67 18.92
C LEU A 91 -2.73 -8.54 17.67
N VAL A 92 -2.12 -8.15 16.53
CA VAL A 92 -2.28 -8.90 15.26
C VAL A 92 -1.22 -10.00 15.09
N SER A 93 -0.42 -10.26 16.12
CA SER A 93 0.66 -11.24 16.06
C SER A 93 0.12 -12.61 15.62
N THR A 94 0.67 -13.11 14.52
CA THR A 94 0.38 -14.43 13.98
C THR A 94 1.68 -15.15 13.65
N PRO A 95 1.77 -16.47 13.86
CA PRO A 95 2.88 -17.25 13.36
C PRO A 95 3.01 -17.05 11.84
N VAL A 96 4.21 -16.80 11.37
CA VAL A 96 4.50 -16.69 9.95
C VAL A 96 5.18 -17.99 9.51
N LEU A 97 4.77 -18.54 8.38
CA LEU A 97 5.33 -19.78 7.86
C LEU A 97 6.80 -19.54 7.49
N TYR A 98 7.68 -20.41 7.96
CA TYR A 98 9.09 -20.43 7.55
C TYR A 98 9.33 -21.52 6.52
N GLY A 99 9.91 -21.13 5.38
CA GLY A 99 10.22 -22.07 4.29
C GLY A 99 9.03 -22.40 3.40
N GLU A 100 9.18 -23.48 2.66
CA GLU A 100 8.22 -23.91 1.65
C GLU A 100 7.61 -25.26 2.08
N LEU A 101 6.28 -25.37 2.01
CA LEU A 101 5.56 -26.62 2.24
C LEU A 101 4.89 -27.04 0.92
N PHE A 102 5.36 -28.14 0.34
CA PHE A 102 4.85 -28.64 -0.93
C PHE A 102 3.75 -29.68 -0.72
N TYR A 103 2.64 -29.51 -1.45
CA TYR A 103 1.53 -30.47 -1.52
C TYR A 103 0.99 -30.92 -0.16
N LYS A 104 0.88 -30.00 0.79
CA LYS A 104 0.31 -30.28 2.10
C LYS A 104 -1.20 -30.15 2.08
N THR A 105 -1.87 -31.02 2.81
CA THR A 105 -3.30 -30.93 3.04
C THR A 105 -3.57 -29.82 4.05
N VAL A 106 -4.44 -28.89 3.66
CA VAL A 106 -4.91 -27.77 4.48
C VAL A 106 -6.40 -27.93 4.70
N GLU A 107 -6.83 -28.04 5.93
CA GLU A 107 -8.24 -27.94 6.32
C GLU A 107 -8.45 -26.61 7.00
N ALA A 108 -9.39 -25.81 6.51
CA ALA A 108 -9.60 -24.47 7.02
C ALA A 108 -11.01 -23.97 6.72
N ARG A 109 -11.41 -22.87 7.36
CA ARG A 109 -12.65 -22.16 7.08
C ARG A 109 -12.40 -21.00 6.13
N VAL A 110 -13.27 -20.81 5.14
CA VAL A 110 -13.20 -19.68 4.22
C VAL A 110 -13.70 -18.41 4.92
N ASP A 111 -12.83 -17.41 5.02
CA ASP A 111 -13.12 -16.11 5.65
C ASP A 111 -13.45 -15.04 4.61
N ASP A 112 -12.72 -15.03 3.46
CA ASP A 112 -12.95 -14.08 2.38
C ASP A 112 -12.60 -14.69 1.01
N ILE A 113 -13.20 -14.14 -0.06
CA ILE A 113 -13.02 -14.60 -1.44
C ILE A 113 -12.76 -13.39 -2.33
N HIS A 114 -11.57 -13.33 -2.94
CA HIS A 114 -11.22 -12.31 -3.93
C HIS A 114 -11.16 -12.94 -5.32
N LEU A 115 -12.02 -12.50 -6.21
CA LEU A 115 -11.99 -12.91 -7.61
C LEU A 115 -10.82 -12.24 -8.33
N ARG A 116 -10.16 -12.94 -9.23
CA ARG A 116 -9.15 -12.43 -10.16
C ARG A 116 -9.50 -12.87 -11.58
N GLU A 117 -8.95 -12.19 -12.57
CA GLU A 117 -9.25 -12.48 -13.99
C GLU A 117 -9.13 -13.98 -14.34
N LYS A 118 -8.08 -14.64 -13.85
CA LYS A 118 -7.75 -16.04 -14.14
C LYS A 118 -7.69 -16.96 -12.92
N ALA A 119 -8.09 -16.47 -11.73
CA ALA A 119 -7.93 -17.21 -10.49
C ALA A 119 -8.94 -16.75 -9.43
N ARG A 120 -9.13 -17.55 -8.37
CA ARG A 120 -9.83 -17.15 -7.14
C ARG A 120 -8.81 -17.17 -5.99
N ARG A 121 -8.75 -16.11 -5.22
CA ARG A 121 -7.94 -16.08 -4.00
C ARG A 121 -8.85 -16.23 -2.80
N LEU A 122 -8.63 -17.26 -2.01
CA LEU A 122 -9.31 -17.49 -0.74
C LEU A 122 -8.44 -17.00 0.41
N VAL A 123 -9.06 -16.32 1.37
CA VAL A 123 -8.48 -16.09 2.69
C VAL A 123 -9.11 -17.13 3.63
N LEU A 124 -8.28 -17.94 4.24
CA LEU A 124 -8.66 -19.07 5.08
C LEU A 124 -8.27 -18.81 6.54
N THR A 125 -9.15 -19.16 7.47
CA THR A 125 -8.94 -19.08 8.93
C THR A 125 -9.11 -20.45 9.57
N ASP A 126 -8.74 -20.56 10.85
CA ASP A 126 -8.83 -21.79 11.63
C ASP A 126 -8.15 -22.98 10.91
N ALA A 127 -6.99 -22.72 10.33
CA ALA A 127 -6.32 -23.69 9.48
C ALA A 127 -5.62 -24.79 10.29
N ALA A 128 -5.79 -26.03 9.83
CA ALA A 128 -4.97 -27.18 10.20
C ALA A 128 -4.13 -27.59 8.98
N ILE A 129 -2.81 -27.57 9.11
CA ILE A 129 -1.87 -27.91 8.04
C ILE A 129 -1.19 -29.22 8.38
N GLU A 130 -1.23 -30.17 7.45
CA GLU A 130 -0.61 -31.48 7.61
C GLU A 130 0.89 -31.37 7.93
N GLY A 131 1.28 -31.94 9.08
CA GLY A 131 2.67 -31.94 9.55
C GLY A 131 3.14 -30.64 10.21
N LEU A 132 2.24 -29.66 10.43
CA LEU A 132 2.58 -28.43 11.14
C LEU A 132 1.81 -28.36 12.48
N PRO A 133 2.50 -28.18 13.63
CA PRO A 133 1.82 -28.01 14.92
C PRO A 133 0.94 -26.76 14.94
N THR A 134 -0.19 -26.80 15.64
CA THR A 134 -1.15 -25.69 15.75
C THR A 134 -0.50 -24.38 16.23
N GLN A 135 0.49 -24.47 17.12
CA GLN A 135 1.22 -23.29 17.63
C GLN A 135 2.06 -22.57 16.57
N ARG A 136 2.42 -23.25 15.46
CA ARG A 136 3.18 -22.71 14.34
C ARG A 136 2.31 -22.43 13.11
N THR A 137 1.03 -22.79 13.17
CA THR A 137 0.07 -22.58 12.08
C THR A 137 -0.35 -21.12 12.08
N PRO A 138 -0.23 -20.40 10.94
CA PRO A 138 -0.73 -19.06 10.80
C PRO A 138 -2.23 -18.96 11.05
N GLN A 139 -2.68 -17.86 11.67
CA GLN A 139 -4.10 -17.63 11.93
C GLN A 139 -4.90 -17.48 10.63
N ARG A 140 -4.30 -16.86 9.62
CA ARG A 140 -4.87 -16.71 8.29
C ARG A 140 -3.88 -17.14 7.21
N LEU A 141 -4.43 -17.76 6.17
CA LEU A 141 -3.70 -18.19 4.97
C LEU A 141 -4.35 -17.56 3.74
N SER A 142 -3.55 -17.22 2.74
CA SER A 142 -4.06 -16.74 1.46
C SER A 142 -3.70 -17.75 0.36
N ILE A 143 -4.69 -18.49 -0.15
CA ILE A 143 -4.48 -19.54 -1.16
C ILE A 143 -5.15 -19.13 -2.47
N THR A 144 -4.40 -19.19 -3.56
CA THR A 144 -4.90 -18.93 -4.91
C THR A 144 -5.30 -20.24 -5.57
N LEU A 145 -6.54 -20.31 -6.04
CA LEU A 145 -7.11 -21.42 -6.80
C LEU A 145 -7.22 -21.06 -8.29
N LYS A 146 -7.29 -22.07 -9.16
CA LYS A 146 -7.67 -21.88 -10.57
C LYS A 146 -9.11 -21.36 -10.65
N LYS A 147 -9.46 -20.70 -11.77
CA LYS A 147 -10.79 -20.11 -11.99
C LYS A 147 -11.92 -21.16 -11.96
N ASP A 148 -11.62 -22.36 -12.43
CA ASP A 148 -12.60 -23.46 -12.55
C ASP A 148 -12.82 -24.25 -11.25
N ALA A 149 -12.33 -23.71 -10.10
CA ALA A 149 -12.58 -24.32 -8.80
C ALA A 149 -14.08 -24.29 -8.44
N PRO A 150 -14.58 -25.31 -7.69
CA PRO A 150 -15.96 -25.38 -7.22
C PRO A 150 -16.42 -24.08 -6.57
N ASP A 151 -17.73 -23.85 -6.57
CA ASP A 151 -18.32 -22.66 -5.97
C ASP A 151 -18.31 -22.76 -4.44
N VAL A 152 -17.23 -22.23 -3.86
CA VAL A 152 -16.99 -22.17 -2.42
C VAL A 152 -17.57 -20.87 -1.88
N ARG A 153 -18.20 -20.93 -0.70
CA ARG A 153 -18.82 -19.79 -0.04
C ARG A 153 -18.05 -19.40 1.22
N ILE A 154 -18.20 -18.15 1.63
CA ILE A 154 -17.68 -17.68 2.92
C ILE A 154 -18.34 -18.47 4.04
N GLY A 155 -17.53 -18.97 4.97
CA GLY A 155 -17.96 -19.81 6.10
C GLY A 155 -17.80 -21.31 5.85
N ASP A 156 -17.66 -21.77 4.59
CA ASP A 156 -17.44 -23.18 4.29
C ASP A 156 -16.14 -23.69 4.91
N ARG A 157 -16.17 -24.91 5.43
CA ARG A 157 -14.99 -25.65 5.80
C ARG A 157 -14.49 -26.47 4.64
N VAL A 158 -13.27 -26.23 4.24
CA VAL A 158 -12.70 -26.78 3.01
C VAL A 158 -11.42 -27.56 3.30
N ARG A 159 -11.17 -28.57 2.48
CA ARG A 159 -9.91 -29.29 2.40
C ARG A 159 -9.28 -29.04 1.04
N VAL A 160 -8.02 -28.61 1.04
CA VAL A 160 -7.29 -28.32 -0.18
C VAL A 160 -5.84 -28.77 -0.06
N LYS A 161 -5.30 -29.38 -1.11
CA LYS A 161 -3.86 -29.66 -1.21
C LYS A 161 -3.18 -28.45 -1.82
N ALA A 162 -2.32 -27.78 -1.06
CA ALA A 162 -1.69 -26.54 -1.46
C ALA A 162 -0.16 -26.58 -1.32
N MET A 163 0.48 -25.77 -2.13
CA MET A 163 1.86 -25.36 -1.92
C MET A 163 1.83 -24.04 -1.17
N LEU A 164 2.43 -24.03 0.03
CA LEU A 164 2.44 -22.88 0.92
C LEU A 164 3.85 -22.30 1.00
N PHE A 165 3.92 -21.00 1.00
CA PHE A 165 5.16 -20.21 1.05
C PHE A 165 5.05 -19.16 2.15
N ALA A 166 6.20 -18.72 2.60
CA ALA A 166 6.29 -17.48 3.34
C ALA A 166 5.68 -16.32 2.57
N PRO A 167 5.11 -15.30 3.23
CA PRO A 167 4.77 -14.06 2.56
C PRO A 167 5.99 -13.48 1.85
N PRO A 168 5.83 -12.99 0.58
CA PRO A 168 6.97 -12.57 -0.23
C PRO A 168 7.72 -11.39 0.41
N ALA A 169 9.05 -11.50 0.45
CA ALA A 169 9.94 -10.44 0.86
C ALA A 169 9.99 -9.31 -0.21
N PRO A 170 10.56 -8.13 0.11
CA PRO A 170 10.81 -7.10 -0.90
C PRO A 170 11.63 -7.62 -2.06
N ALA A 171 11.27 -7.25 -3.29
CA ALA A 171 11.95 -7.67 -4.52
C ALA A 171 13.40 -7.15 -4.63
N MET A 172 13.75 -6.13 -3.85
CA MET A 172 15.11 -5.56 -3.75
C MET A 172 15.27 -4.90 -2.39
N PRO A 173 16.51 -4.68 -1.91
CA PRO A 173 16.76 -3.95 -0.69
C PRO A 173 16.16 -2.52 -0.75
N GLY A 174 15.40 -2.14 0.29
CA GLY A 174 14.66 -0.88 0.33
C GLY A 174 13.35 -0.84 -0.47
N GLY A 175 12.99 -1.96 -1.14
CA GLY A 175 11.72 -2.10 -1.86
C GLY A 175 10.50 -2.20 -0.92
N TYR A 176 9.31 -2.23 -1.51
CA TYR A 176 8.05 -2.33 -0.77
C TYR A 176 7.94 -3.64 0.03
N ASP A 177 7.72 -3.53 1.34
CA ASP A 177 7.58 -4.66 2.26
C ASP A 177 6.14 -5.21 2.26
N TYR A 178 5.86 -6.13 1.34
CA TYR A 178 4.57 -6.78 1.23
C TYR A 178 4.28 -7.72 2.42
N THR A 179 5.31 -8.31 3.01
CA THR A 179 5.21 -9.15 4.21
C THR A 179 4.58 -8.38 5.37
N ARG A 180 5.04 -7.12 5.60
CA ARG A 180 4.46 -6.24 6.62
C ARG A 180 2.98 -5.98 6.36
N ALA A 181 2.59 -5.72 5.11
CA ALA A 181 1.19 -5.47 4.77
C ALA A 181 0.31 -6.70 5.05
N LEU A 182 0.77 -7.91 4.75
CA LEU A 182 0.07 -9.15 5.04
C LEU A 182 0.01 -9.46 6.54
N TYR A 183 1.09 -9.19 7.28
CA TYR A 183 1.14 -9.37 8.73
C TYR A 183 0.02 -8.61 9.44
N PHE A 184 -0.20 -7.33 9.09
CA PHE A 184 -1.29 -6.53 9.67
C PHE A 184 -2.69 -6.97 9.25
N GLN A 185 -2.81 -7.82 8.21
CA GLN A 185 -4.03 -8.53 7.84
C GLN A 185 -4.16 -9.88 8.55
N GLY A 186 -3.18 -10.27 9.38
CA GLY A 186 -3.12 -11.56 10.07
C GLY A 186 -2.74 -12.73 9.15
N ILE A 187 -2.28 -12.46 7.92
CA ILE A 187 -1.91 -13.49 6.94
C ILE A 187 -0.44 -13.86 7.14
N GLY A 188 -0.21 -15.07 7.63
CA GLY A 188 1.13 -15.59 7.91
C GLY A 188 1.67 -16.56 6.85
N ALA A 189 0.87 -16.96 5.85
CA ALA A 189 1.34 -17.74 4.71
C ALA A 189 0.52 -17.42 3.46
N VAL A 190 1.18 -17.57 2.31
CA VAL A 190 0.56 -17.47 0.98
C VAL A 190 0.77 -18.78 0.24
N GLY A 191 -0.10 -19.09 -0.73
CA GLY A 191 0.07 -20.30 -1.49
C GLY A 191 -0.81 -20.36 -2.72
N PHE A 192 -0.67 -21.46 -3.43
CA PHE A 192 -1.56 -21.81 -4.52
C PHE A 192 -1.88 -23.31 -4.52
N SER A 193 -3.05 -23.64 -4.97
CA SER A 193 -3.47 -25.03 -5.14
C SER A 193 -3.58 -25.39 -6.63
N PRO A 194 -2.87 -26.42 -7.06
CA PRO A 194 -3.07 -27.01 -8.39
C PRO A 194 -4.25 -27.99 -8.42
N SER A 195 -4.72 -28.46 -7.25
CA SER A 195 -5.78 -29.48 -7.11
C SER A 195 -7.14 -28.85 -6.84
N GLU A 196 -8.19 -29.66 -7.03
CA GLU A 196 -9.54 -29.31 -6.68
C GLU A 196 -9.69 -29.14 -5.16
N ILE A 197 -10.64 -28.29 -4.76
CA ILE A 197 -11.01 -28.04 -3.37
C ILE A 197 -12.19 -28.95 -3.02
N GLU A 198 -12.12 -29.57 -1.85
CA GLU A 198 -13.18 -30.38 -1.28
C GLU A 198 -13.92 -29.59 -0.21
N ILE A 199 -15.24 -29.48 -0.30
CA ILE A 199 -16.07 -28.84 0.72
C ILE A 199 -16.43 -29.91 1.75
N LEU A 200 -15.86 -29.82 2.96
CA LEU A 200 -16.11 -30.76 4.06
C LEU A 200 -17.43 -30.48 4.75
N GLU A 201 -17.69 -29.20 5.04
CA GLU A 201 -18.91 -28.74 5.68
C GLU A 201 -19.34 -27.43 5.04
N LYS A 202 -20.62 -27.33 4.70
CA LYS A 202 -21.19 -26.05 4.31
C LYS A 202 -21.31 -25.17 5.56
N GLY A 203 -20.74 -23.98 5.51
CA GLY A 203 -20.79 -23.03 6.60
C GLY A 203 -22.23 -22.68 6.98
N ALA A 204 -22.48 -22.47 8.26
CA ALA A 204 -23.74 -21.83 8.66
C ALA A 204 -23.80 -20.46 7.97
N PRO A 205 -24.90 -20.14 7.25
CA PRO A 205 -24.99 -18.91 6.51
C PRO A 205 -24.83 -17.73 7.50
N ARG A 206 -23.78 -16.94 7.31
CA ARG A 206 -23.73 -15.57 7.86
C ARG A 206 -24.72 -14.76 7.01
N GLN A 207 -26.00 -14.88 7.34
CA GLN A 207 -27.13 -14.43 6.51
C GLN A 207 -26.93 -13.02 5.92
N PHE A 208 -26.35 -12.12 6.69
CA PHE A 208 -26.12 -10.74 6.21
C PHE A 208 -24.95 -10.64 5.21
N GLU A 209 -23.80 -11.26 5.49
CA GLU A 209 -22.63 -11.22 4.59
C GLU A 209 -22.88 -11.99 3.30
N GLU A 210 -23.56 -13.13 3.39
CA GLU A 210 -23.94 -13.94 2.24
C GLU A 210 -24.99 -13.21 1.38
N ALA A 211 -25.99 -12.60 1.99
CA ALA A 211 -26.98 -11.78 1.28
C ALA A 211 -26.31 -10.58 0.59
N LEU A 212 -25.36 -9.93 1.25
CA LEU A 212 -24.63 -8.81 0.69
C LEU A 212 -23.73 -9.23 -0.49
N ASN A 213 -23.01 -10.35 -0.37
CA ASN A 213 -22.19 -10.87 -1.46
C ASN A 213 -23.05 -11.35 -2.65
N THR A 214 -24.18 -12.01 -2.38
CA THR A 214 -25.15 -12.40 -3.42
C THR A 214 -25.68 -11.14 -4.11
N LEU A 215 -26.06 -10.11 -3.36
CA LEU A 215 -26.50 -8.83 -3.92
C LEU A 215 -25.41 -8.21 -4.82
N ARG A 216 -24.15 -8.19 -4.36
CA ARG A 216 -23.01 -7.67 -5.16
C ARG A 216 -22.84 -8.43 -6.46
N LEU A 217 -22.91 -9.76 -6.44
CA LEU A 217 -22.80 -10.59 -7.64
C LEU A 217 -23.96 -10.33 -8.62
N VAL A 218 -25.20 -10.30 -8.12
CA VAL A 218 -26.37 -9.99 -8.94
C VAL A 218 -26.27 -8.58 -9.53
N LEU A 219 -25.84 -7.60 -8.74
CA LEU A 219 -25.62 -6.24 -9.25
C LEU A 219 -24.49 -6.18 -10.29
N ALA A 220 -23.37 -6.86 -10.06
CA ALA A 220 -22.27 -6.92 -11.02
C ALA A 220 -22.70 -7.55 -12.36
N GLU A 221 -23.49 -8.62 -12.34
CA GLU A 221 -24.05 -9.25 -13.53
C GLU A 221 -25.03 -8.31 -14.27
N ARG A 222 -25.97 -7.69 -13.54
CA ARG A 222 -26.93 -6.72 -14.11
C ARG A 222 -26.25 -5.47 -14.68
N ILE A 223 -25.16 -4.99 -14.03
CA ILE A 223 -24.36 -3.87 -14.54
C ILE A 223 -23.68 -4.29 -15.85
N SER A 224 -23.06 -5.47 -15.86
CA SER A 224 -22.24 -5.92 -16.99
C SER A 224 -23.04 -6.24 -18.24
N ALA A 225 -24.26 -6.76 -18.09
CA ALA A 225 -25.06 -7.29 -19.19
C ALA A 225 -25.31 -6.28 -20.34
N PRO A 226 -25.67 -5.01 -20.11
CA PRO A 226 -25.93 -4.05 -21.18
C PRO A 226 -24.71 -3.25 -21.64
N LEU A 227 -23.54 -3.38 -20.99
CA LEU A 227 -22.33 -2.64 -21.31
C LEU A 227 -21.43 -3.39 -22.29
N SER A 228 -20.54 -2.65 -22.95
CA SER A 228 -19.47 -3.24 -23.77
C SER A 228 -18.52 -4.08 -22.91
N LYS A 229 -17.89 -5.10 -23.52
CA LYS A 229 -16.98 -6.03 -22.83
C LYS A 229 -15.81 -5.32 -22.14
N GLU A 230 -15.40 -4.18 -22.66
CA GLU A 230 -14.29 -3.38 -22.11
C GLU A 230 -14.74 -2.51 -20.94
N ASN A 231 -15.91 -1.88 -21.03
CA ASN A 231 -16.41 -0.95 -20.02
C ASN A 231 -17.09 -1.66 -18.84
N ALA A 232 -17.64 -2.86 -19.05
CA ALA A 232 -18.31 -3.60 -17.99
C ALA A 232 -17.42 -3.83 -16.77
N PRO A 233 -16.14 -4.26 -16.88
CA PRO A 233 -15.22 -4.35 -15.73
C PRO A 233 -14.93 -3.02 -15.06
N VAL A 234 -14.84 -1.93 -15.83
CA VAL A 234 -14.61 -0.58 -15.28
C VAL A 234 -15.85 -0.11 -14.51
N ALA A 235 -17.05 -0.32 -15.04
CA ALA A 235 -18.30 -0.01 -14.36
C ALA A 235 -18.45 -0.78 -13.04
N THR A 236 -18.22 -2.10 -13.05
CA THR A 236 -18.29 -2.92 -11.83
C THR A 236 -17.26 -2.52 -10.80
N SER A 237 -16.07 -2.13 -11.25
CA SER A 237 -15.01 -1.59 -10.38
C SER A 237 -15.45 -0.32 -9.63
N ILE A 238 -16.10 0.62 -10.34
CA ILE A 238 -16.56 1.89 -9.77
C ILE A 238 -17.82 1.71 -8.93
N MET A 239 -18.78 0.86 -9.35
CA MET A 239 -20.10 0.75 -8.72
C MET A 239 -20.17 -0.25 -7.56
N VAL A 240 -19.46 -1.39 -7.67
CA VAL A 240 -19.48 -2.47 -6.65
C VAL A 240 -18.10 -2.87 -6.14
N GLY A 241 -17.05 -2.17 -6.56
CA GLY A 241 -15.68 -2.38 -6.03
C GLY A 241 -14.93 -3.57 -6.60
N GLU A 242 -15.44 -4.23 -7.65
CA GLU A 242 -14.82 -5.40 -8.24
C GLU A 242 -13.84 -5.00 -9.35
N GLN A 243 -12.54 -4.94 -9.02
CA GLN A 243 -11.47 -4.47 -9.93
C GLN A 243 -10.80 -5.59 -10.73
N SER A 244 -10.99 -6.83 -10.32
CA SER A 244 -10.18 -7.96 -10.80
C SER A 244 -10.38 -8.32 -12.27
N ALA A 245 -11.48 -7.86 -12.87
CA ALA A 245 -11.82 -8.12 -14.26
C ALA A 245 -11.35 -7.02 -15.23
N VAL A 246 -10.79 -5.91 -14.73
CA VAL A 246 -10.25 -4.83 -15.58
C VAL A 246 -8.96 -5.30 -16.24
N SER A 247 -8.88 -5.19 -17.57
CA SER A 247 -7.71 -5.62 -18.33
C SER A 247 -6.46 -4.81 -17.94
N GLU A 248 -5.28 -5.45 -18.00
CA GLU A 248 -4.02 -4.78 -17.71
C GLU A 248 -3.76 -3.61 -18.66
N GLU A 249 -4.17 -3.75 -19.94
CA GLU A 249 -4.06 -2.68 -20.94
C GLU A 249 -4.81 -1.40 -20.50
N VAL A 250 -6.07 -1.53 -20.09
CA VAL A 250 -6.87 -0.40 -19.59
C VAL A 250 -6.27 0.15 -18.30
N SER A 251 -5.82 -0.75 -17.42
CA SER A 251 -5.18 -0.37 -16.14
C SER A 251 -3.90 0.44 -16.36
N GLU A 252 -3.02 0.03 -17.28
CA GLU A 252 -1.80 0.75 -17.61
C GLU A 252 -2.11 2.09 -18.30
N ALA A 253 -3.03 2.13 -19.26
CA ALA A 253 -3.44 3.37 -19.90
C ALA A 253 -3.98 4.39 -18.87
N MET A 254 -4.79 3.97 -17.92
CA MET A 254 -5.29 4.85 -16.85
C MET A 254 -4.19 5.24 -15.85
N ARG A 255 -3.20 4.38 -15.65
CA ARG A 255 -2.04 4.65 -14.79
C ARG A 255 -1.13 5.70 -15.42
N ASP A 256 -0.84 5.57 -16.71
CA ASP A 256 -0.01 6.51 -17.47
C ASP A 256 -0.72 7.85 -17.68
N ALA A 257 -2.05 7.85 -17.85
CA ALA A 257 -2.85 9.07 -17.84
C ALA A 257 -2.98 9.74 -16.44
N GLY A 258 -2.55 9.08 -15.36
CA GLY A 258 -2.64 9.60 -13.99
C GLY A 258 -4.03 9.53 -13.36
N ILE A 259 -4.95 8.75 -13.96
CA ILE A 259 -6.33 8.58 -13.49
C ILE A 259 -6.61 7.16 -12.95
N TYR A 260 -5.60 6.35 -12.70
CA TYR A 260 -5.75 4.98 -12.17
C TYR A 260 -6.54 4.91 -10.85
N HIS A 261 -6.46 5.97 -10.04
CA HIS A 261 -7.20 6.08 -8.79
C HIS A 261 -8.73 6.04 -8.96
N VAL A 262 -9.25 6.23 -10.17
CA VAL A 262 -10.67 6.11 -10.54
C VAL A 262 -11.13 4.66 -10.58
N LEU A 263 -10.24 3.70 -10.90
CA LEU A 263 -10.58 2.27 -10.88
C LEU A 263 -10.83 1.72 -9.47
N SER A 264 -10.39 2.40 -8.44
CA SER A 264 -10.74 2.00 -7.07
C SER A 264 -11.81 2.92 -6.50
N ILE A 265 -12.71 2.37 -5.67
CA ILE A 265 -13.65 3.20 -4.93
C ILE A 265 -12.85 4.13 -4.02
N SER A 266 -12.75 5.38 -4.47
CA SER A 266 -11.91 6.43 -3.86
C SER A 266 -12.75 7.42 -3.04
N GLY A 267 -12.06 8.35 -2.38
CA GLY A 267 -12.70 9.48 -1.70
C GLY A 267 -13.59 10.33 -2.63
N LEU A 268 -13.21 10.45 -3.89
CA LEU A 268 -14.01 11.14 -4.90
C LEU A 268 -15.38 10.47 -5.11
N HIS A 269 -15.39 9.15 -5.37
CA HIS A 269 -16.62 8.38 -5.58
C HIS A 269 -17.54 8.44 -4.37
N MET A 270 -17.00 8.21 -3.17
CA MET A 270 -17.75 8.26 -1.93
C MET A 270 -18.33 9.66 -1.68
N THR A 271 -17.53 10.72 -1.92
CA THR A 271 -17.97 12.10 -1.76
C THR A 271 -19.03 12.50 -2.78
N LEU A 272 -18.86 12.07 -4.06
CA LEU A 272 -19.84 12.36 -5.11
C LEU A 272 -21.16 11.64 -4.85
N ALA A 273 -21.15 10.36 -4.47
CA ALA A 273 -22.37 9.61 -4.14
C ALA A 273 -23.11 10.22 -2.94
N ALA A 274 -22.38 10.45 -1.83
CA ALA A 274 -22.97 11.08 -0.64
C ALA A 274 -23.43 12.51 -0.89
N GLY A 275 -22.64 13.30 -1.63
CA GLY A 275 -22.95 14.67 -1.99
C GLY A 275 -24.16 14.78 -2.89
N LEU A 276 -24.26 13.91 -3.91
CA LEU A 276 -25.43 13.86 -4.79
C LEU A 276 -26.71 13.59 -3.99
N LEU A 277 -26.70 12.58 -3.13
CA LEU A 277 -27.83 12.25 -2.26
C LEU A 277 -28.17 13.40 -1.30
N TYR A 278 -27.15 14.02 -0.69
CA TYR A 278 -27.32 15.17 0.20
C TYR A 278 -27.96 16.35 -0.52
N PHE A 279 -27.43 16.75 -1.69
CA PHE A 279 -27.93 17.90 -2.43
C PHE A 279 -29.30 17.64 -3.02
N THR A 280 -29.56 16.44 -3.55
CA THR A 280 -30.88 16.05 -4.07
C THR A 280 -31.92 16.03 -2.96
N ALA A 281 -31.63 15.41 -1.82
CA ALA A 281 -32.53 15.41 -0.67
C ALA A 281 -32.81 16.84 -0.18
N ARG A 282 -31.77 17.67 -0.06
CA ARG A 282 -31.90 19.06 0.33
C ARG A 282 -32.75 19.87 -0.65
N LEU A 283 -32.60 19.65 -1.95
CA LEU A 283 -33.38 20.31 -3.00
C LEU A 283 -34.86 19.90 -2.89
N LEU A 284 -35.12 18.58 -2.87
CA LEU A 284 -36.50 18.04 -2.80
C LEU A 284 -37.22 18.50 -1.53
N LEU A 285 -36.55 18.48 -0.39
CA LEU A 285 -37.13 18.97 0.88
C LEU A 285 -37.35 20.48 0.87
N ALA A 286 -36.51 21.25 0.17
CA ALA A 286 -36.63 22.70 0.05
C ALA A 286 -37.77 23.13 -0.90
N LEU A 287 -38.15 22.28 -1.87
CA LEU A 287 -39.26 22.54 -2.80
C LEU A 287 -40.63 22.54 -2.11
N TYR A 288 -40.76 21.97 -0.89
CA TYR A 288 -42.00 21.99 -0.13
C TYR A 288 -41.90 22.97 1.05
N PRO A 289 -42.40 24.21 0.94
CA PRO A 289 -42.20 25.30 1.90
C PRO A 289 -42.59 24.95 3.35
N PRO A 290 -43.72 24.25 3.64
CA PRO A 290 -44.09 23.90 5.00
C PRO A 290 -43.05 23.00 5.69
N LEU A 291 -42.38 22.12 4.94
CA LEU A 291 -41.36 21.26 5.46
C LEU A 291 -40.05 22.03 5.66
N ALA A 292 -39.69 22.88 4.69
CA ALA A 292 -38.48 23.68 4.72
C ALA A 292 -38.41 24.65 5.89
N LEU A 293 -39.58 25.17 6.31
CA LEU A 293 -39.69 26.14 7.43
C LEU A 293 -39.73 25.47 8.82
N ARG A 294 -40.25 24.23 8.90
CA ARG A 294 -40.48 23.55 10.19
C ARG A 294 -39.37 22.55 10.55
N TRP A 295 -38.64 22.01 9.57
CA TRP A 295 -37.70 20.92 9.77
C TRP A 295 -36.26 21.34 9.44
N PRO A 296 -35.24 20.79 10.12
CA PRO A 296 -33.86 21.09 9.87
C PRO A 296 -33.37 20.39 8.59
N VAL A 297 -33.79 20.88 7.42
CA VAL A 297 -33.55 20.29 6.09
C VAL A 297 -32.08 19.89 5.86
N LYS A 298 -31.13 20.74 6.29
CA LYS A 298 -29.69 20.43 6.20
C LYS A 298 -29.32 19.17 6.95
N LYS A 299 -29.86 18.96 8.16
CA LYS A 299 -29.54 17.80 9.00
C LYS A 299 -30.16 16.54 8.44
N ILE A 300 -31.42 16.61 7.97
CA ILE A 300 -32.08 15.46 7.32
C ILE A 300 -31.32 15.06 6.06
N ALA A 301 -30.95 16.01 5.21
CA ALA A 301 -30.15 15.76 4.02
C ALA A 301 -28.78 15.14 4.37
N ALA A 302 -28.14 15.60 5.47
CA ALA A 302 -26.86 15.03 5.93
C ALA A 302 -27.03 13.57 6.40
N CYS A 303 -28.13 13.24 7.10
CA CYS A 303 -28.44 11.86 7.45
C CYS A 303 -28.62 10.99 6.20
N ILE A 304 -29.36 11.47 5.18
CA ILE A 304 -29.56 10.74 3.92
C ILE A 304 -28.23 10.53 3.19
N GLY A 305 -27.39 11.57 3.10
CA GLY A 305 -26.06 11.48 2.50
C GLY A 305 -25.15 10.48 3.24
N LEU A 306 -25.17 10.48 4.56
CA LEU A 306 -24.39 9.56 5.40
C LEU A 306 -24.87 8.11 5.23
N THR A 307 -26.19 7.88 5.24
CA THR A 307 -26.78 6.55 5.03
C THR A 307 -26.46 6.03 3.63
N GLY A 308 -26.53 6.89 2.61
CA GLY A 308 -26.16 6.52 1.24
C GLY A 308 -24.67 6.19 1.11
N ALA A 309 -23.78 6.95 1.76
CA ALA A 309 -22.35 6.64 1.80
C ALA A 309 -22.08 5.28 2.50
N PHE A 310 -22.82 4.99 3.57
CA PHE A 310 -22.70 3.70 4.26
C PHE A 310 -23.20 2.54 3.40
N ALA A 311 -24.35 2.69 2.73
CA ALA A 311 -24.87 1.70 1.79
C ALA A 311 -23.87 1.45 0.64
N TYR A 312 -23.24 2.51 0.12
CA TYR A 312 -22.23 2.39 -0.92
C TYR A 312 -20.95 1.69 -0.40
N LEU A 313 -20.54 1.92 0.85
CA LEU A 313 -19.45 1.18 1.49
C LEU A 313 -19.76 -0.32 1.60
N LEU A 314 -21.00 -0.69 1.97
CA LEU A 314 -21.46 -2.07 2.02
C LEU A 314 -21.36 -2.73 0.64
N LEU A 315 -21.88 -2.07 -0.39
CA LEU A 315 -21.79 -2.53 -1.78
C LEU A 315 -20.35 -2.67 -2.27
N ALA A 316 -19.45 -1.79 -1.82
CA ALA A 316 -18.03 -1.86 -2.15
C ALA A 316 -17.29 -3.05 -1.54
N GLY A 317 -17.84 -3.72 -0.52
CA GLY A 317 -17.21 -4.86 0.17
C GLY A 317 -16.07 -4.45 1.11
N TYR A 318 -16.15 -3.28 1.70
CA TYR A 318 -15.21 -2.75 2.72
C TYR A 318 -13.73 -2.68 2.31
N PRO A 319 -13.35 -2.43 1.06
CA PRO A 319 -11.93 -2.29 0.75
C PRO A 319 -11.34 -1.12 1.55
N VAL A 320 -10.11 -1.27 2.03
CA VAL A 320 -9.45 -0.29 2.91
C VAL A 320 -9.54 1.17 2.40
N PRO A 321 -9.37 1.46 1.09
CA PRO A 321 -9.58 2.81 0.56
C PRO A 321 -11.00 3.34 0.74
N ALA A 322 -12.02 2.50 0.53
CA ALA A 322 -13.42 2.91 0.67
C ALA A 322 -13.81 3.18 2.13
N VAL A 323 -13.33 2.35 3.07
CA VAL A 323 -13.55 2.57 4.52
C VAL A 323 -12.99 3.91 4.97
N ARG A 324 -11.75 4.25 4.57
CA ARG A 324 -11.16 5.57 4.88
C ARG A 324 -11.96 6.71 4.29
N SER A 325 -12.38 6.57 3.04
CA SER A 325 -13.18 7.56 2.34
C SER A 325 -14.53 7.77 3.03
N PHE A 326 -15.15 6.69 3.48
CA PHE A 326 -16.37 6.75 4.28
C PHE A 326 -16.15 7.50 5.60
N ILE A 327 -15.06 7.21 6.34
CA ILE A 327 -14.74 7.92 7.60
C ILE A 327 -14.59 9.43 7.34
N MET A 328 -13.90 9.82 6.25
CA MET A 328 -13.74 11.23 5.88
C MET A 328 -15.10 11.89 5.59
N VAL A 329 -15.95 11.24 4.78
CA VAL A 329 -17.31 11.73 4.46
C VAL A 329 -18.18 11.77 5.70
N ALA A 330 -18.11 10.74 6.57
CA ALA A 330 -18.83 10.70 7.82
C ALA A 330 -18.44 11.85 8.74
N CYS A 331 -17.15 12.17 8.87
CA CYS A 331 -16.71 13.35 9.64
C CYS A 331 -17.29 14.67 9.09
N VAL A 332 -17.36 14.81 7.76
CA VAL A 332 -17.98 15.98 7.10
C VAL A 332 -19.48 16.04 7.40
N MET A 333 -20.21 14.94 7.24
CA MET A 333 -21.66 14.91 7.49
C MET A 333 -22.00 15.12 8.97
N LEU A 334 -21.20 14.51 9.88
CA LEU A 334 -21.35 14.73 11.32
C LEU A 334 -21.06 16.19 11.72
N ALA A 335 -20.07 16.84 11.10
CA ALA A 335 -19.83 18.25 11.31
C ALA A 335 -21.06 19.11 10.92
N ILE A 336 -21.72 18.79 9.79
CA ILE A 336 -22.95 19.47 9.36
C ILE A 336 -24.07 19.21 10.37
N LEU A 337 -24.23 18.00 10.90
CA LEU A 337 -25.21 17.66 11.94
C LEU A 337 -24.98 18.45 13.25
N CYS A 338 -23.71 18.72 13.56
CA CYS A 338 -23.30 19.52 14.72
C CYS A 338 -23.25 21.03 14.42
N ASP A 339 -23.84 21.51 13.31
CA ASP A 339 -23.86 22.90 12.87
C ASP A 339 -22.45 23.51 12.73
N ARG A 340 -21.47 22.67 12.36
CA ARG A 340 -20.09 23.07 12.07
C ARG A 340 -19.83 23.09 10.56
N ARG A 341 -18.73 23.71 10.15
CA ARG A 341 -18.28 23.66 8.74
C ARG A 341 -17.86 22.23 8.41
N GLY A 342 -18.53 21.60 7.44
CA GLY A 342 -18.26 20.22 7.03
C GLY A 342 -16.86 20.05 6.46
N ILE A 343 -16.52 20.83 5.42
CA ILE A 343 -15.20 20.79 4.79
C ILE A 343 -14.28 21.77 5.50
N SER A 344 -13.33 21.26 6.26
CA SER A 344 -12.35 22.06 7.01
C SER A 344 -11.12 21.22 7.35
N LEU A 345 -10.00 21.86 7.68
CA LEU A 345 -8.81 21.18 8.19
C LEU A 345 -9.10 20.39 9.47
N TYR A 346 -10.07 20.83 10.29
CA TYR A 346 -10.45 20.12 11.52
C TYR A 346 -11.16 18.79 11.24
N SER A 347 -12.11 18.77 10.29
CA SER A 347 -12.77 17.50 9.91
C SER A 347 -11.78 16.50 9.32
N LEU A 348 -10.81 16.98 8.53
CA LEU A 348 -9.71 16.17 8.02
C LEU A 348 -8.79 15.65 9.14
N ALA A 349 -8.44 16.49 10.10
CA ALA A 349 -7.62 16.09 11.26
C ALA A 349 -8.34 15.05 12.13
N TRP A 350 -9.65 15.19 12.36
CA TRP A 350 -10.44 14.17 13.06
C TRP A 350 -10.48 12.85 12.30
N ALA A 351 -10.71 12.89 10.99
CA ALA A 351 -10.70 11.68 10.17
C ALA A 351 -9.33 10.97 10.22
N ALA A 352 -8.24 11.74 10.10
CA ALA A 352 -6.89 11.19 10.23
C ALA A 352 -6.66 10.56 11.61
N THR A 353 -7.07 11.24 12.68
CA THR A 353 -6.92 10.74 14.05
C THR A 353 -7.68 9.44 14.25
N LEU A 354 -8.95 9.37 13.83
CA LEU A 354 -9.77 8.16 13.96
C LEU A 354 -9.19 6.96 13.20
N ILE A 355 -8.72 7.20 11.96
CA ILE A 355 -8.10 6.14 11.17
C ILE A 355 -6.80 5.65 11.82
N LEU A 356 -5.94 6.55 12.28
CA LEU A 356 -4.68 6.21 12.93
C LEU A 356 -4.90 5.50 14.28
N LEU A 357 -5.93 5.84 15.03
CA LEU A 357 -6.29 5.13 16.26
C LEU A 357 -6.77 3.70 15.97
N TRP A 358 -7.46 3.47 14.86
CA TRP A 358 -7.95 2.14 14.48
C TRP A 358 -6.90 1.30 13.75
N GLN A 359 -6.16 1.91 12.82
CA GLN A 359 -5.14 1.28 11.98
C GLN A 359 -3.83 2.07 12.03
N PRO A 360 -3.01 1.93 13.09
CA PRO A 360 -1.74 2.65 13.23
C PRO A 360 -0.79 2.42 12.05
N GLU A 361 -0.81 1.23 11.46
CA GLU A 361 -0.04 0.84 10.28
C GLU A 361 -0.40 1.64 9.02
N ALA A 362 -1.56 2.29 9.01
CA ALA A 362 -1.97 3.13 7.88
C ALA A 362 -1.00 4.29 7.62
N VAL A 363 -0.30 4.81 8.66
CA VAL A 363 0.64 5.92 8.53
C VAL A 363 1.74 5.67 7.50
N VAL A 364 2.19 4.43 7.35
CA VAL A 364 3.22 4.02 6.38
C VAL A 364 2.64 3.49 5.06
N SER A 365 1.31 3.48 4.90
CA SER A 365 0.68 3.03 3.66
C SER A 365 0.58 4.16 2.62
N ALA A 366 1.00 3.88 1.39
CA ALA A 366 0.88 4.82 0.27
C ALA A 366 -0.55 5.38 0.13
N SER A 367 -1.54 4.52 0.28
CA SER A 367 -2.94 4.88 0.11
C SER A 367 -3.45 5.90 1.15
N PHE A 368 -3.01 5.80 2.43
CA PHE A 368 -3.32 6.81 3.44
C PHE A 368 -2.62 8.12 3.13
N GLN A 369 -1.32 8.07 2.88
CA GLN A 369 -0.49 9.25 2.62
C GLN A 369 -0.98 10.03 1.40
N LEU A 370 -1.25 9.37 0.27
CA LEU A 370 -1.74 10.00 -0.96
C LEU A 370 -3.10 10.67 -0.77
N SER A 371 -4.04 9.96 -0.14
CA SER A 371 -5.39 10.48 0.09
C SER A 371 -5.39 11.71 0.99
N PHE A 372 -4.66 11.64 2.12
CA PHE A 372 -4.59 12.77 3.06
C PHE A 372 -3.77 13.93 2.54
N ALA A 373 -2.67 13.70 1.81
CA ALA A 373 -1.88 14.76 1.21
C ALA A 373 -2.67 15.53 0.16
N ALA A 374 -3.37 14.85 -0.76
CA ALA A 374 -4.23 15.49 -1.75
C ALA A 374 -5.32 16.33 -1.09
N THR A 375 -6.06 15.74 -0.16
CA THR A 375 -7.17 16.41 0.52
C THR A 375 -6.68 17.58 1.37
N LEU A 376 -5.56 17.43 2.08
CA LEU A 376 -4.93 18.49 2.88
C LEU A 376 -4.59 19.70 2.00
N GLY A 377 -3.91 19.46 0.88
CA GLY A 377 -3.54 20.53 -0.06
C GLY A 377 -4.76 21.25 -0.62
N ILE A 378 -5.79 20.52 -1.05
CA ILE A 378 -7.02 21.07 -1.59
C ILE A 378 -7.76 21.92 -0.54
N VAL A 379 -7.93 21.39 0.68
CA VAL A 379 -8.64 22.11 1.76
C VAL A 379 -7.86 23.35 2.20
N ALA A 380 -6.53 23.26 2.33
CA ALA A 380 -5.67 24.40 2.66
C ALA A 380 -5.72 25.49 1.59
N LEU A 381 -5.73 25.11 0.30
CA LEU A 381 -5.92 26.03 -0.83
C LEU A 381 -7.29 26.72 -0.74
N TYR A 382 -8.35 25.95 -0.56
CA TYR A 382 -9.71 26.43 -0.49
C TYR A 382 -9.90 27.41 0.68
N GLU A 383 -9.42 27.08 1.88
CA GLU A 383 -9.49 27.99 3.05
C GLU A 383 -8.80 29.33 2.77
N ARG A 384 -7.70 29.32 1.97
CA ARG A 384 -6.93 30.52 1.69
C ARG A 384 -7.56 31.43 0.65
N PHE A 385 -8.12 30.85 -0.41
CA PHE A 385 -8.56 31.57 -1.60
C PHE A 385 -10.08 31.72 -1.73
N SER A 386 -10.89 31.12 -0.83
CA SER A 386 -12.36 31.16 -0.89
C SER A 386 -12.91 32.58 -0.95
N HIS A 387 -12.35 33.53 -0.21
CA HIS A 387 -12.75 34.92 -0.23
C HIS A 387 -12.41 35.62 -1.56
N SER A 388 -11.26 35.30 -2.16
CA SER A 388 -10.85 35.88 -3.45
C SER A 388 -11.73 35.36 -4.58
N PHE A 389 -12.11 34.08 -4.57
CA PHE A 389 -13.03 33.51 -5.55
C PHE A 389 -14.44 34.08 -5.43
N ALA A 390 -14.92 34.37 -4.23
CA ALA A 390 -16.23 34.99 -4.00
C ALA A 390 -16.31 36.45 -4.51
N ALA A 391 -15.18 37.16 -4.52
CA ALA A 391 -15.12 38.58 -4.94
C ALA A 391 -15.10 38.80 -6.48
N TRP A 392 -15.02 37.74 -7.29
CA TRP A 392 -14.82 37.83 -8.73
C TRP A 392 -16.13 38.08 -9.54
N GLY A 393 -17.19 38.62 -8.99
CA GLY A 393 -18.35 39.20 -9.67
C GLY A 393 -19.31 38.24 -10.38
N GLU A 394 -20.36 38.80 -11.01
CA GLU A 394 -21.52 38.06 -11.54
C GLU A 394 -21.44 37.86 -13.07
N GLY A 395 -22.05 36.79 -13.59
CA GLY A 395 -22.15 36.44 -15.01
C GLY A 395 -21.89 34.95 -15.30
N LEU A 396 -22.62 34.37 -16.26
CA LEU A 396 -22.53 32.95 -16.63
C LEU A 396 -21.15 32.55 -17.16
N VAL A 397 -20.63 33.31 -18.11
CA VAL A 397 -19.30 33.06 -18.73
C VAL A 397 -18.21 33.06 -17.65
N ARG A 398 -18.30 33.99 -16.71
CA ARG A 398 -17.33 34.15 -15.66
C ARG A 398 -17.42 33.01 -14.64
N ARG A 399 -18.63 32.52 -14.31
CA ARG A 399 -18.83 31.33 -13.44
C ARG A 399 -18.22 30.08 -14.08
N VAL A 400 -18.43 29.88 -15.38
CA VAL A 400 -17.84 28.78 -16.14
C VAL A 400 -16.31 28.87 -16.14
N TRP A 401 -15.75 30.06 -16.42
CA TRP A 401 -14.30 30.27 -16.35
C TRP A 401 -13.72 29.99 -14.95
N LEU A 402 -14.37 30.52 -13.90
CA LEU A 402 -13.97 30.27 -12.51
C LEU A 402 -14.00 28.78 -12.15
N TYR A 403 -14.99 28.05 -12.66
CA TYR A 403 -15.04 26.60 -12.46
C TYR A 403 -13.80 25.91 -13.07
N PHE A 404 -13.43 26.25 -14.30
CA PHE A 404 -12.23 25.68 -14.95
C PHE A 404 -10.95 26.06 -14.20
N VAL A 405 -10.80 27.30 -13.78
CA VAL A 405 -9.65 27.76 -13.00
C VAL A 405 -9.59 27.03 -11.65
N ALA A 406 -10.71 26.89 -10.95
CA ALA A 406 -10.77 26.18 -9.68
C ALA A 406 -10.45 24.67 -9.86
N ALA A 407 -10.98 24.03 -10.90
CA ALA A 407 -10.68 22.64 -11.22
C ALA A 407 -9.20 22.43 -11.57
N MET A 408 -8.62 23.33 -12.37
CA MET A 408 -7.19 23.30 -12.70
C MET A 408 -6.32 23.49 -11.45
N MET A 409 -6.64 24.46 -10.61
CA MET A 409 -5.92 24.71 -9.35
C MET A 409 -6.03 23.53 -8.39
N THR A 410 -7.20 22.91 -8.30
CA THR A 410 -7.42 21.71 -7.48
C THR A 410 -6.58 20.54 -7.98
N SER A 411 -6.56 20.30 -9.30
CA SER A 411 -5.76 19.24 -9.92
C SER A 411 -4.27 19.50 -9.75
N LEU A 412 -3.83 20.75 -9.98
CA LEU A 412 -2.43 21.13 -9.79
C LEU A 412 -1.97 20.92 -8.34
N VAL A 413 -2.73 21.40 -7.37
CA VAL A 413 -2.38 21.26 -5.95
C VAL A 413 -2.41 19.79 -5.53
N ALA A 414 -3.41 19.01 -5.94
CA ALA A 414 -3.46 17.58 -5.66
C ALA A 414 -2.22 16.89 -6.23
N THR A 415 -1.85 17.15 -7.48
CA THR A 415 -0.66 16.58 -8.11
C THR A 415 0.62 16.99 -7.39
N LEU A 416 0.81 18.27 -7.08
CA LEU A 416 2.01 18.76 -6.38
C LEU A 416 2.14 18.13 -4.98
N MET A 417 1.04 17.96 -4.25
CA MET A 417 1.05 17.35 -2.91
C MET A 417 1.28 15.85 -2.96
N THR A 418 0.84 15.17 -4.02
CA THR A 418 0.99 13.72 -4.15
C THR A 418 2.24 13.31 -4.93
N ALA A 419 2.82 14.16 -5.79
CA ALA A 419 3.96 13.83 -6.64
C ALA A 419 5.15 13.23 -5.86
N PRO A 420 5.64 13.83 -4.74
CA PRO A 420 6.73 13.24 -3.99
C PRO A 420 6.41 11.85 -3.43
N LEU A 421 5.16 11.64 -3.04
CA LEU A 421 4.66 10.37 -2.52
C LEU A 421 4.58 9.30 -3.62
N VAL A 422 4.08 9.69 -4.81
CA VAL A 422 3.98 8.81 -5.98
C VAL A 422 5.38 8.40 -6.45
N ILE A 423 6.32 9.35 -6.53
CA ILE A 423 7.72 9.08 -6.87
C ILE A 423 8.34 8.11 -5.85
N HIS A 424 8.16 8.36 -4.54
CA HIS A 424 8.73 7.51 -3.50
C HIS A 424 8.17 6.08 -3.48
N HIS A 425 6.85 5.91 -3.68
CA HIS A 425 6.22 4.60 -3.57
C HIS A 425 6.15 3.82 -4.89
N PHE A 426 6.07 4.52 -6.03
CA PHE A 426 5.80 3.88 -7.32
C PHE A 426 6.85 4.16 -8.38
N ASN A 427 7.85 5.01 -8.08
CA ASN A 427 8.95 5.36 -9.00
C ASN A 427 8.47 5.98 -10.32
N ARG A 428 7.30 6.63 -10.32
CA ARG A 428 6.66 7.23 -11.51
C ARG A 428 6.26 8.67 -11.25
N PHE A 429 6.28 9.48 -12.31
CA PHE A 429 5.67 10.81 -12.32
C PHE A 429 4.93 11.01 -13.63
N THR A 430 3.65 11.38 -13.55
CA THR A 430 2.79 11.59 -14.72
C THR A 430 2.65 13.09 -14.95
N ALA A 431 3.49 13.66 -15.80
CA ALA A 431 3.49 15.11 -16.06
C ALA A 431 2.18 15.57 -16.71
N LEU A 432 1.65 14.81 -17.65
CA LEU A 432 0.37 15.11 -18.32
C LEU A 432 -0.85 14.79 -17.44
N GLY A 433 -0.68 14.16 -16.28
CA GLY A 433 -1.78 13.84 -15.38
C GLY A 433 -2.58 15.06 -14.90
N ILE A 434 -1.97 16.25 -14.82
CA ILE A 434 -2.68 17.49 -14.48
C ILE A 434 -3.72 17.82 -15.56
N ILE A 435 -3.33 17.73 -16.83
CA ILE A 435 -4.20 18.03 -17.99
C ILE A 435 -5.25 16.92 -18.14
N ALA A 436 -4.84 15.66 -18.04
CA ALA A 436 -5.75 14.52 -18.09
C ALA A 436 -6.82 14.59 -16.99
N ASN A 437 -6.44 14.89 -15.76
CA ASN A 437 -7.40 15.10 -14.67
C ASN A 437 -8.32 16.29 -14.93
N MET A 438 -7.81 17.39 -15.48
CA MET A 438 -8.64 18.57 -15.80
C MET A 438 -9.72 18.25 -16.84
N LEU A 439 -9.43 17.38 -17.81
CA LEU A 439 -10.37 17.02 -18.87
C LEU A 439 -11.28 15.83 -18.48
N LEU A 440 -10.74 14.80 -17.83
CA LEU A 440 -11.47 13.55 -17.55
C LEU A 440 -12.22 13.58 -16.22
N MET A 441 -11.76 14.36 -15.19
CA MET A 441 -12.48 14.45 -13.91
C MET A 441 -13.86 15.08 -14.01
N PRO A 442 -14.13 16.11 -14.83
CA PRO A 442 -15.50 16.58 -15.05
C PRO A 442 -16.42 15.51 -15.63
N LEU A 443 -15.91 14.67 -16.55
CA LEU A 443 -16.67 13.55 -17.12
C LEU A 443 -17.08 12.56 -16.01
N ILE A 444 -16.15 12.23 -15.11
CA ILE A 444 -16.43 11.34 -13.96
C ILE A 444 -17.42 11.99 -13.00
N SER A 445 -17.24 13.27 -12.70
CA SER A 445 -18.03 13.95 -11.65
C SER A 445 -19.44 14.31 -12.10
N PHE A 446 -19.64 14.69 -13.36
CA PHE A 446 -20.94 15.19 -13.86
C PHE A 446 -21.67 14.21 -14.77
N TRP A 447 -21.00 13.19 -15.30
CA TRP A 447 -21.63 12.19 -16.15
C TRP A 447 -21.58 10.81 -15.50
N ILE A 448 -20.39 10.21 -15.35
CA ILE A 448 -20.22 8.81 -14.95
C ILE A 448 -20.84 8.54 -13.57
N MET A 449 -20.43 9.30 -12.54
CA MET A 449 -20.90 9.04 -11.17
C MET A 449 -22.39 9.37 -10.94
N PRO A 450 -22.95 10.50 -11.43
CA PRO A 450 -24.39 10.74 -11.29
C PRO A 450 -25.21 9.67 -11.99
N VAL A 451 -24.81 9.27 -13.20
CA VAL A 451 -25.53 8.23 -13.98
C VAL A 451 -25.39 6.87 -13.30
N ALA A 452 -24.23 6.53 -12.73
CA ALA A 452 -24.02 5.31 -11.95
C ALA A 452 -24.95 5.25 -10.71
N VAL A 453 -25.07 6.36 -9.98
CA VAL A 453 -26.00 6.43 -8.82
C VAL A 453 -27.45 6.29 -9.28
N VAL A 454 -27.85 6.96 -10.37
CA VAL A 454 -29.19 6.82 -10.94
C VAL A 454 -29.45 5.38 -11.38
N ALA A 455 -28.48 4.72 -12.02
CA ALA A 455 -28.59 3.30 -12.42
C ALA A 455 -28.84 2.40 -11.20
N LEU A 456 -28.05 2.57 -10.11
CA LEU A 456 -28.25 1.81 -8.87
C LEU A 456 -29.63 2.03 -8.24
N ILE A 457 -30.13 3.28 -8.24
CA ILE A 457 -31.50 3.59 -7.74
C ILE A 457 -32.57 3.01 -8.65
N ALA A 458 -32.35 2.95 -9.97
CA ALA A 458 -33.29 2.42 -10.95
C ALA A 458 -33.36 0.89 -10.96
N MET A 459 -32.32 0.18 -10.51
CA MET A 459 -32.23 -1.28 -10.53
C MET A 459 -33.37 -2.01 -9.81
N PRO A 460 -33.82 -1.62 -8.60
CA PRO A 460 -34.94 -2.30 -7.96
C PRO A 460 -36.25 -2.24 -8.78
N PHE A 461 -36.36 -1.27 -9.69
CA PHE A 461 -37.53 -1.05 -10.55
C PHE A 461 -37.36 -1.66 -11.96
N GLY A 462 -36.20 -2.27 -12.27
CA GLY A 462 -35.89 -2.81 -13.61
C GLY A 462 -35.68 -1.73 -14.69
N LEU A 463 -35.38 -0.49 -14.30
CA LEU A 463 -35.25 0.66 -15.20
C LEU A 463 -33.79 1.05 -15.45
N GLU A 464 -32.81 0.20 -15.10
CA GLU A 464 -31.39 0.46 -15.19
C GLU A 464 -30.82 0.50 -16.62
N LEU A 465 -31.52 -0.08 -17.59
CA LEU A 465 -30.99 -0.25 -18.96
C LEU A 465 -30.57 1.08 -19.61
N TRP A 466 -31.39 2.12 -19.51
CA TRP A 466 -31.09 3.41 -20.12
C TRP A 466 -29.95 4.16 -19.40
N PRO A 467 -29.95 4.26 -18.06
CA PRO A 467 -28.81 4.81 -17.36
C PRO A 467 -27.50 4.05 -17.64
N LEU A 468 -27.53 2.71 -17.71
CA LEU A 468 -26.33 1.92 -17.98
C LEU A 468 -25.80 2.13 -19.41
N LYS A 469 -26.65 2.23 -20.43
CA LYS A 469 -26.21 2.60 -21.78
C LYS A 469 -25.59 3.99 -21.84
N LEU A 470 -26.15 4.95 -21.10
CA LEU A 470 -25.59 6.29 -20.99
C LEU A 470 -24.24 6.26 -20.24
N LEU A 471 -24.10 5.39 -19.25
CA LEU A 471 -22.86 5.15 -18.53
C LEU A 471 -21.78 4.57 -19.46
N ASP A 472 -22.14 3.60 -20.31
CA ASP A 472 -21.23 2.97 -21.28
C ASP A 472 -20.56 4.01 -22.18
N SER A 473 -21.33 4.97 -22.71
CA SER A 473 -20.79 6.05 -23.52
C SER A 473 -19.80 6.94 -22.78
N GLY A 474 -20.09 7.25 -21.50
CA GLY A 474 -19.19 8.04 -20.65
C GLY A 474 -17.90 7.29 -20.33
N LEU A 475 -18.00 5.99 -20.07
CA LEU A 475 -16.85 5.11 -19.81
C LEU A 475 -15.96 4.95 -21.05
N SER A 476 -16.56 4.74 -22.23
CA SER A 476 -15.82 4.69 -23.51
C SER A 476 -14.99 5.97 -23.71
N LEU A 477 -15.61 7.13 -23.52
CA LEU A 477 -14.90 8.41 -23.66
C LEU A 477 -13.77 8.55 -22.65
N MET A 478 -13.95 8.04 -21.43
CA MET A 478 -12.93 8.07 -20.38
C MET A 478 -11.76 7.14 -20.71
N VAL A 479 -12.03 5.90 -21.17
CA VAL A 479 -11.01 4.91 -21.51
C VAL A 479 -10.23 5.35 -22.75
N GLU A 480 -10.91 5.83 -23.80
CA GLU A 480 -10.26 6.37 -24.99
C GLU A 480 -9.43 7.60 -24.67
N GLY A 481 -9.93 8.50 -23.84
CA GLY A 481 -9.18 9.65 -23.34
C GLY A 481 -7.93 9.23 -22.56
N ALA A 482 -8.02 8.20 -21.71
CA ALA A 482 -6.87 7.67 -21.02
C ALA A 482 -5.82 7.10 -21.97
N ARG A 483 -6.23 6.32 -22.98
CA ARG A 483 -5.33 5.79 -24.02
C ARG A 483 -4.66 6.90 -24.81
N TRP A 484 -5.41 7.95 -25.16
CA TRP A 484 -4.86 9.09 -25.88
C TRP A 484 -3.76 9.78 -25.08
N PHE A 485 -3.98 10.03 -23.78
CA PHE A 485 -2.94 10.59 -22.91
C PHE A 485 -1.77 9.63 -22.70
N ALA A 486 -2.02 8.32 -22.55
CA ALA A 486 -0.97 7.31 -22.39
C ALA A 486 -0.02 7.22 -23.60
N GLY A 487 -0.49 7.59 -24.80
CA GLY A 487 0.32 7.61 -26.02
C GLY A 487 1.45 8.64 -26.04
N PHE A 488 1.49 9.59 -25.11
CA PHE A 488 2.56 10.58 -25.03
C PHE A 488 3.70 10.12 -24.13
N SER A 489 4.93 10.27 -24.56
CA SER A 489 6.14 9.88 -23.78
C SER A 489 6.25 10.60 -22.43
N ALA A 490 5.71 11.80 -22.30
CA ALA A 490 5.67 12.57 -21.05
C ALA A 490 4.63 12.05 -20.03
N SER A 491 3.82 11.06 -20.38
CA SER A 491 2.79 10.50 -19.49
C SER A 491 3.38 9.57 -18.44
N ASN A 492 4.51 8.93 -18.72
CA ASN A 492 5.14 7.99 -17.78
C ASN A 492 6.63 8.31 -17.66
N ILE A 493 6.96 9.18 -16.73
CA ILE A 493 8.35 9.53 -16.40
C ILE A 493 8.77 8.67 -15.21
N LEU A 494 9.72 7.77 -15.41
CA LEU A 494 10.30 6.98 -14.36
C LEU A 494 11.32 7.82 -13.58
N LEU A 495 11.26 7.77 -12.26
CA LEU A 495 12.16 8.52 -11.36
C LEU A 495 12.60 7.62 -10.20
N PRO A 496 13.87 7.71 -9.76
CA PRO A 496 14.30 7.02 -8.56
C PRO A 496 13.52 7.48 -7.33
N SER A 497 13.39 6.62 -6.32
CA SER A 497 12.71 6.99 -5.06
C SER A 497 13.49 8.06 -4.29
N LEU A 498 12.80 8.82 -3.44
CA LEU A 498 13.46 9.68 -2.46
C LEU A 498 14.17 8.84 -1.40
N SER A 499 15.28 9.34 -0.85
CA SER A 499 15.86 8.76 0.36
C SER A 499 14.85 8.81 1.53
N SER A 500 14.96 7.90 2.50
CA SER A 500 14.01 7.85 3.63
C SER A 500 13.96 9.18 4.41
N TRP A 501 15.09 9.81 4.64
CA TRP A 501 15.15 11.12 5.32
C TRP A 501 14.66 12.27 4.43
N GLY A 502 14.95 12.23 3.11
CA GLY A 502 14.43 13.20 2.15
C GLY A 502 12.91 13.13 2.03
N PHE A 503 12.36 11.93 2.04
CA PHE A 503 10.92 11.70 2.10
C PHE A 503 10.30 12.29 3.38
N ALA A 504 10.92 12.04 4.56
CA ALA A 504 10.47 12.60 5.83
C ALA A 504 10.50 14.14 5.84
N LEU A 505 11.57 14.76 5.32
CA LEU A 505 11.65 16.21 5.17
C LEU A 505 10.55 16.77 4.28
N THR A 506 10.28 16.12 3.17
CA THR A 506 9.22 16.53 2.22
C THR A 506 7.84 16.46 2.87
N ILE A 507 7.55 15.40 3.64
CA ILE A 507 6.30 15.28 4.38
C ILE A 507 6.17 16.36 5.46
N ILE A 508 7.21 16.55 6.28
CA ILE A 508 7.21 17.58 7.35
C ILE A 508 7.02 18.97 6.73
N GLY A 509 7.75 19.27 5.66
CA GLY A 509 7.62 20.54 4.95
C GLY A 509 6.23 20.76 4.37
N GLY A 510 5.63 19.74 3.74
CA GLY A 510 4.28 19.79 3.20
C GLY A 510 3.21 20.00 4.28
N LEU A 511 3.32 19.30 5.40
CA LEU A 511 2.44 19.49 6.55
C LEU A 511 2.57 20.90 7.13
N TRP A 512 3.79 21.39 7.31
CA TRP A 512 4.03 22.76 7.78
C TRP A 512 3.42 23.79 6.83
N LEU A 513 3.65 23.66 5.52
CA LEU A 513 3.09 24.56 4.50
C LEU A 513 1.56 24.69 4.58
N CYS A 514 0.87 23.55 4.77
CA CYS A 514 -0.58 23.49 4.75
C CYS A 514 -1.23 23.85 6.11
N LEU A 515 -0.64 23.45 7.23
CA LEU A 515 -1.23 23.61 8.56
C LEU A 515 -0.96 24.97 9.18
N TRP A 516 0.16 25.61 8.84
CA TRP A 516 0.55 26.90 9.40
C TRP A 516 -0.18 28.07 8.71
N LYS A 517 -0.69 29.04 9.48
CA LYS A 517 -1.45 30.18 8.97
C LYS A 517 -0.56 31.39 8.62
N THR A 518 0.46 31.62 9.42
CA THR A 518 1.37 32.77 9.28
C THR A 518 2.35 32.58 8.11
N ASN A 519 3.01 33.69 7.70
CA ASN A 519 4.00 33.66 6.62
C ASN A 519 5.22 32.78 6.92
N LEU A 520 5.42 32.37 8.19
CA LEU A 520 6.46 31.41 8.58
C LEU A 520 6.30 30.06 7.87
N ARG A 521 5.12 29.73 7.32
CA ARG A 521 4.91 28.53 6.50
C ARG A 521 5.83 28.45 5.29
N PHE A 522 6.25 29.60 4.71
CA PHE A 522 7.11 29.59 3.52
C PHE A 522 8.54 29.12 3.82
N PHE A 523 8.98 29.09 5.10
CA PHE A 523 10.22 28.41 5.50
C PHE A 523 10.19 26.90 5.28
N SER A 524 9.03 26.32 5.04
CA SER A 524 8.91 24.91 4.64
C SER A 524 9.38 24.65 3.20
N LEU A 525 9.35 25.64 2.32
CA LEU A 525 9.71 25.46 0.90
C LEU A 525 11.18 25.00 0.72
N PRO A 526 12.19 25.60 1.38
CA PRO A 526 13.55 25.07 1.36
C PRO A 526 13.64 23.64 1.87
N ILE A 527 12.86 23.28 2.91
CA ILE A 527 12.85 21.92 3.49
C ILE A 527 12.30 20.91 2.47
N ILE A 528 11.20 21.26 1.79
CA ILE A 528 10.62 20.43 0.73
C ILE A 528 11.63 20.27 -0.42
N PHE A 529 12.27 21.38 -0.83
CA PHE A 529 13.24 21.35 -1.91
C PHE A 529 14.46 20.48 -1.59
N ILE A 530 15.02 20.59 -0.37
CA ILE A 530 16.11 19.73 0.10
C ILE A 530 15.64 18.27 0.10
N GLY A 531 14.44 18.00 0.61
CA GLY A 531 13.87 16.65 0.61
C GLY A 531 13.78 16.05 -0.80
N ILE A 532 13.26 16.79 -1.77
CA ILE A 532 13.15 16.34 -3.17
C ILE A 532 14.54 16.19 -3.81
N ALA A 533 15.46 17.11 -3.53
CA ALA A 533 16.83 17.06 -4.08
C ALA A 533 17.59 15.78 -3.71
N THR A 534 17.16 15.06 -2.67
CA THR A 534 17.77 13.77 -2.30
C THR A 534 17.59 12.67 -3.36
N ILE A 535 16.72 12.86 -4.34
CA ILE A 535 16.63 11.96 -5.50
C ILE A 535 17.98 11.87 -6.20
N ALA A 536 18.68 13.00 -6.35
CA ALA A 536 20.00 13.06 -7.00
C ALA A 536 21.12 12.39 -6.19
N LEU A 537 20.89 12.11 -4.90
CA LEU A 537 21.86 11.46 -4.02
C LEU A 537 21.67 9.92 -3.97
N GLN A 538 20.63 9.38 -4.62
CA GLN A 538 20.40 7.95 -4.65
C GLN A 538 21.45 7.28 -5.55
N GLN A 539 22.15 6.34 -4.96
CA GLN A 539 23.07 5.49 -5.69
C GLN A 539 22.35 4.21 -6.13
N PRO A 540 22.23 3.96 -7.44
CA PRO A 540 21.61 2.74 -7.93
C PRO A 540 22.41 1.50 -7.52
N TYR A 541 21.77 0.35 -7.52
CA TYR A 541 22.47 -0.93 -7.47
C TYR A 541 22.99 -1.29 -8.86
N ASP A 542 24.17 -1.91 -8.91
CA ASP A 542 24.76 -2.39 -10.17
C ASP A 542 24.38 -3.85 -10.43
N LEU A 543 24.20 -4.67 -9.38
CA LEU A 543 23.71 -6.04 -9.49
C LEU A 543 22.57 -6.26 -8.49
N LEU A 544 21.46 -6.82 -8.98
CA LEU A 544 20.31 -7.22 -8.19
C LEU A 544 20.06 -8.72 -8.29
N ILE A 545 19.77 -9.35 -7.14
CA ILE A 545 19.50 -10.77 -7.01
C ILE A 545 18.19 -10.94 -6.24
N SER A 546 17.26 -11.75 -6.75
CA SER A 546 16.01 -12.07 -6.05
C SER A 546 16.26 -12.91 -4.80
N ASP A 547 15.31 -12.90 -3.87
CA ASP A 547 15.36 -13.64 -2.60
C ASP A 547 15.48 -15.17 -2.77
N ASP A 548 15.07 -15.70 -3.91
CA ASP A 548 15.14 -17.13 -4.26
C ASP A 548 16.30 -17.47 -5.22
N GLY A 549 17.07 -16.47 -5.69
CA GLY A 549 18.14 -16.65 -6.68
C GLY A 549 17.66 -17.02 -8.09
N SER A 550 16.35 -17.02 -8.33
CA SER A 550 15.78 -17.35 -9.63
C SER A 550 15.92 -16.24 -10.66
N LYS A 551 16.20 -15.02 -10.21
CA LYS A 551 16.36 -13.83 -11.04
C LYS A 551 17.59 -13.05 -10.62
N ALA A 552 18.33 -12.56 -11.61
CA ALA A 552 19.46 -11.66 -11.40
C ALA A 552 19.58 -10.71 -12.59
N ALA A 553 19.86 -9.45 -12.31
CA ALA A 553 20.05 -8.42 -13.33
C ALA A 553 21.24 -7.54 -12.98
N LEU A 554 22.07 -7.25 -13.99
CA LEU A 554 23.29 -6.47 -13.91
C LEU A 554 23.11 -5.17 -14.70
N ARG A 555 23.49 -4.06 -14.12
CA ARG A 555 23.57 -2.78 -14.79
C ARG A 555 24.90 -2.68 -15.52
N GLN A 556 24.86 -2.40 -16.82
CA GLN A 556 26.06 -2.22 -17.65
C GLN A 556 26.63 -0.81 -17.48
N GLU A 557 27.87 -0.57 -17.92
CA GLU A 557 28.53 0.74 -17.85
C GLU A 557 27.79 1.82 -18.68
N ASP A 558 27.05 1.41 -19.70
CA ASP A 558 26.19 2.30 -20.50
C ASP A 558 24.85 2.64 -19.82
N GLY A 559 24.62 2.13 -18.62
CA GLY A 559 23.42 2.35 -17.81
C GLY A 559 22.30 1.34 -18.06
N ARG A 560 22.33 0.56 -19.15
CA ARG A 560 21.29 -0.41 -19.49
C ARG A 560 21.35 -1.65 -18.59
N TRP A 561 20.17 -2.24 -18.36
CA TRP A 561 20.08 -3.47 -17.57
C TRP A 561 20.18 -4.72 -18.41
N LEU A 562 20.98 -5.66 -17.96
CA LEU A 562 21.16 -6.98 -18.53
C LEU A 562 20.60 -8.03 -17.58
N PHE A 563 19.51 -8.70 -17.97
CA PHE A 563 18.94 -9.79 -17.19
C PHE A 563 19.76 -11.06 -17.43
N LEU A 564 20.50 -11.42 -16.41
CA LEU A 564 21.36 -12.61 -16.40
C LEU A 564 20.51 -13.87 -16.23
N ARG A 565 19.41 -13.73 -15.47
CA ARG A 565 18.40 -14.75 -15.26
C ARG A 565 17.03 -14.09 -14.98
N GLY A 566 15.95 -14.73 -15.43
CA GLY A 566 14.61 -14.14 -15.36
C GLY A 566 14.31 -13.25 -16.57
N THR A 567 13.20 -12.51 -16.50
CA THR A 567 12.79 -11.60 -17.58
C THR A 567 12.39 -10.23 -17.03
N PRO A 568 12.52 -9.14 -17.82
CA PRO A 568 12.11 -7.80 -17.45
C PRO A 568 10.63 -7.69 -17.07
N GLU A 569 9.75 -8.49 -17.71
CA GLU A 569 8.30 -8.49 -17.51
C GLU A 569 7.88 -9.20 -16.20
N SER A 570 8.81 -9.93 -15.57
CA SER A 570 8.54 -10.54 -14.28
C SER A 570 8.28 -9.46 -13.22
N PHE A 571 7.50 -9.80 -12.17
CA PHE A 571 7.16 -8.87 -11.10
C PHE A 571 8.39 -8.15 -10.52
N ASP A 572 9.46 -8.90 -10.20
CA ASP A 572 10.71 -8.32 -9.64
C ASP A 572 11.44 -7.51 -10.71
N GLY A 573 11.56 -8.05 -11.95
CA GLY A 573 12.22 -7.36 -13.06
C GLY A 573 11.58 -6.00 -13.35
N ALA A 574 10.28 -5.95 -13.45
CA ALA A 574 9.55 -4.70 -13.66
C ALA A 574 9.70 -3.71 -12.47
N GLN A 575 9.82 -4.21 -11.23
CA GLN A 575 10.13 -3.35 -10.08
C GLN A 575 11.55 -2.81 -10.13
N TRP A 576 12.54 -3.64 -10.47
CA TRP A 576 13.93 -3.23 -10.57
C TRP A 576 14.14 -2.12 -11.61
N LEU A 577 13.57 -2.30 -12.80
CA LEU A 577 13.65 -1.30 -13.87
C LEU A 577 13.02 0.03 -13.43
N ARG A 578 11.80 -0.01 -12.88
CA ARG A 578 11.13 1.20 -12.40
C ARG A 578 11.92 1.92 -11.31
N ALA A 579 12.47 1.19 -10.35
CA ALA A 579 13.23 1.77 -9.24
C ALA A 579 14.50 2.48 -9.70
N HIS A 580 15.05 2.06 -10.83
CA HIS A 580 16.26 2.64 -11.43
C HIS A 580 15.98 3.58 -12.61
N ALA A 581 14.69 3.92 -12.81
CA ALA A 581 14.23 4.83 -13.87
C ALA A 581 14.57 4.36 -15.30
N GLU A 582 14.61 3.04 -15.51
CA GLU A 582 14.87 2.43 -16.83
C GLU A 582 13.60 1.77 -17.38
N ALA A 583 13.41 1.88 -18.68
CA ALA A 583 12.31 1.25 -19.40
C ALA A 583 12.75 -0.03 -20.14
N ASP A 584 13.99 -0.05 -20.61
CA ASP A 584 14.51 -1.09 -21.49
C ASP A 584 15.55 -1.96 -20.78
N ALA A 585 15.54 -3.26 -21.11
CA ALA A 585 16.51 -4.20 -20.63
C ALA A 585 16.80 -5.28 -21.69
N GLN A 586 18.02 -5.79 -21.67
CA GLN A 586 18.45 -6.88 -22.53
C GLN A 586 18.49 -8.22 -21.76
N LEU A 587 18.33 -9.32 -22.47
CA LEU A 587 18.57 -10.65 -21.91
C LEU A 587 20.00 -11.07 -22.15
N ALA A 588 20.63 -11.72 -21.19
CA ALA A 588 22.03 -12.18 -21.30
C ALA A 588 22.29 -13.09 -22.51
N LYS A 589 21.29 -13.88 -22.92
CA LYS A 589 21.38 -14.74 -24.10
C LYS A 589 21.57 -13.97 -25.42
N ASP A 590 21.13 -12.69 -25.43
CA ASP A 590 21.15 -11.83 -26.63
C ASP A 590 22.31 -10.81 -26.56
N SER A 591 23.16 -10.88 -25.51
CA SER A 591 24.29 -9.98 -25.31
C SER A 591 25.63 -10.67 -25.66
N PRO A 592 26.50 -10.01 -26.42
CA PRO A 592 27.84 -10.55 -26.73
C PRO A 592 28.78 -10.61 -25.52
N GLN A 593 28.45 -9.90 -24.43
CA GLN A 593 29.27 -9.84 -23.22
C GLN A 593 29.05 -11.03 -22.28
N ALA A 594 27.96 -11.79 -22.48
CA ALA A 594 27.61 -12.93 -21.67
C ALA A 594 27.84 -14.24 -22.41
N SER A 595 28.64 -15.13 -21.82
CA SER A 595 28.79 -16.50 -22.28
C SER A 595 27.84 -17.40 -21.50
N CYS A 596 26.74 -17.79 -22.14
CA CYS A 596 25.70 -18.60 -21.51
C CYS A 596 25.62 -19.97 -22.14
N ASP A 597 25.76 -21.04 -21.34
CA ASP A 597 25.49 -22.43 -21.74
C ASP A 597 24.19 -22.95 -21.09
N ARG A 598 23.92 -24.25 -21.15
CA ARG A 598 22.74 -24.87 -20.56
C ARG A 598 22.80 -24.94 -19.03
N THR A 599 23.97 -24.81 -18.43
CA THR A 599 24.22 -25.01 -17.01
C THR A 599 24.50 -23.70 -16.26
N ARG A 600 25.21 -22.78 -16.91
CA ARG A 600 25.66 -21.52 -16.31
C ARG A 600 25.68 -20.37 -17.32
N CYS A 601 25.65 -19.16 -16.78
CA CYS A 601 25.92 -17.93 -17.53
C CYS A 601 27.10 -17.23 -16.86
N ILE A 602 28.08 -16.84 -17.64
CA ILE A 602 29.29 -16.15 -17.19
C ILE A 602 29.34 -14.79 -17.82
N ILE A 603 29.56 -13.76 -17.02
CA ILE A 603 29.76 -12.40 -17.47
C ILE A 603 30.91 -11.76 -16.71
N SER A 604 31.75 -10.98 -17.43
CA SER A 604 32.78 -10.13 -16.82
C SER A 604 32.29 -8.67 -16.82
N ALA A 605 32.14 -8.10 -15.65
CA ALA A 605 31.72 -6.70 -15.46
C ALA A 605 32.38 -6.12 -14.21
N TYR A 606 32.69 -4.83 -14.24
CA TYR A 606 33.33 -4.12 -13.13
C TYR A 606 34.63 -4.77 -12.64
N GLY A 607 35.39 -5.38 -13.57
CA GLY A 607 36.64 -6.12 -13.28
C GLY A 607 36.44 -7.45 -12.54
N ARG A 608 35.20 -7.94 -12.41
CA ARG A 608 34.84 -9.17 -11.69
C ARG A 608 34.12 -10.16 -12.60
N LYS A 609 34.31 -11.44 -12.33
CA LYS A 609 33.65 -12.53 -13.04
C LYS A 609 32.46 -13.06 -12.27
N ILE A 610 31.26 -12.81 -12.82
CA ILE A 610 29.99 -13.21 -12.24
C ILE A 610 29.49 -14.47 -12.93
N VAL A 611 29.20 -15.50 -12.14
CA VAL A 611 28.69 -16.79 -12.61
C VAL A 611 27.29 -17.03 -12.06
N ILE A 612 26.35 -17.41 -12.91
CA ILE A 612 24.98 -17.72 -12.53
C ILE A 612 24.66 -19.15 -12.94
N GLY A 613 24.31 -19.96 -11.94
CA GLY A 613 23.88 -21.33 -12.14
C GLY A 613 22.47 -21.40 -12.71
N LYS A 614 22.30 -22.18 -13.79
CA LYS A 614 20.99 -22.41 -14.45
C LYS A 614 20.39 -23.79 -14.18
N SER A 615 21.16 -24.72 -13.64
CA SER A 615 20.75 -26.12 -13.50
C SER A 615 20.93 -26.64 -12.08
N LYS A 616 19.88 -27.29 -11.56
CA LYS A 616 19.92 -28.01 -10.27
C LYS A 616 20.70 -29.32 -10.32
N LYS A 617 21.08 -29.83 -11.52
CA LYS A 617 21.64 -31.18 -11.70
C LYS A 617 23.18 -31.24 -11.74
N ARG A 618 23.90 -30.12 -11.97
CA ARG A 618 25.38 -30.08 -12.05
C ARG A 618 25.91 -28.99 -11.13
N ARG A 619 25.83 -29.21 -9.84
CA ARG A 619 26.28 -28.26 -8.81
C ARG A 619 27.78 -28.12 -8.76
N ASP A 620 28.49 -29.24 -8.93
CA ASP A 620 29.95 -29.33 -8.85
C ASP A 620 30.66 -28.47 -9.92
N ALA A 621 30.04 -28.32 -11.10
CA ALA A 621 30.58 -27.48 -12.17
C ALA A 621 30.41 -25.98 -11.95
N LEU A 622 29.74 -25.53 -10.90
CA LEU A 622 29.55 -24.11 -10.58
C LEU A 622 30.68 -23.57 -9.70
N CYS A 623 31.34 -24.44 -8.92
CA CYS A 623 32.39 -24.09 -7.98
C CYS A 623 33.81 -24.40 -8.57
N ASP A 624 34.03 -24.17 -9.86
CA ASP A 624 35.28 -24.46 -10.56
C ASP A 624 36.41 -23.41 -10.36
N GLY A 625 36.22 -22.48 -9.42
CA GLY A 625 37.22 -21.45 -9.10
C GLY A 625 37.33 -20.30 -10.10
N SER A 626 36.44 -20.26 -11.08
CA SER A 626 36.48 -19.24 -12.13
C SER A 626 35.62 -18.02 -11.83
N ALA A 627 34.96 -17.92 -10.64
CA ALA A 627 34.02 -16.89 -10.30
C ALA A 627 34.49 -16.07 -9.10
N ASP A 628 34.30 -14.73 -9.15
CA ASP A 628 34.40 -13.86 -7.99
C ASP A 628 33.04 -13.80 -7.27
N ILE A 629 31.94 -13.85 -8.04
CA ILE A 629 30.57 -13.85 -7.54
C ILE A 629 29.80 -15.02 -8.15
N LEU A 630 29.26 -15.90 -7.31
CA LEU A 630 28.43 -17.03 -7.71
C LEU A 630 26.99 -16.87 -7.23
N ILE A 631 26.04 -16.98 -8.16
CA ILE A 631 24.58 -16.88 -7.86
C ILE A 631 23.92 -18.20 -8.25
N SER A 632 23.12 -18.78 -7.32
CA SER A 632 22.41 -20.04 -7.57
C SER A 632 21.08 -20.11 -6.86
N ASP A 633 20.05 -20.67 -7.51
CA ASP A 633 18.76 -21.01 -6.91
C ASP A 633 18.75 -22.38 -6.20
N ALA A 634 19.90 -23.03 -6.13
CA ALA A 634 20.09 -24.31 -5.47
C ALA A 634 20.92 -24.15 -4.19
N TYR A 635 20.84 -25.14 -3.31
CA TYR A 635 21.74 -25.27 -2.16
C TYR A 635 23.09 -25.79 -2.67
N LEU A 636 24.16 -25.05 -2.43
CA LEU A 636 25.52 -25.42 -2.78
C LEU A 636 26.28 -25.98 -1.58
N SER A 637 27.30 -26.82 -1.84
CA SER A 637 28.25 -27.24 -0.81
C SER A 637 29.24 -26.09 -0.57
N MET A 638 29.29 -25.59 0.65
CA MET A 638 30.21 -24.49 0.99
C MET A 638 31.68 -24.95 0.96
N GLU A 639 31.92 -26.23 1.19
CA GLU A 639 33.28 -26.82 1.11
C GLU A 639 33.82 -26.82 -0.32
N GLU A 640 32.96 -27.05 -1.31
CA GLU A 640 33.36 -27.05 -2.74
C GLU A 640 33.56 -25.65 -3.30
N CYS A 641 32.86 -24.65 -2.72
CA CYS A 641 32.87 -23.26 -3.17
C CYS A 641 33.71 -22.33 -2.28
N ASP A 642 34.53 -22.84 -1.38
CA ASP A 642 35.24 -22.06 -0.34
C ASP A 642 36.21 -21.00 -0.92
N HIS A 643 36.67 -21.23 -2.15
CA HIS A 643 37.57 -20.34 -2.86
C HIS A 643 36.88 -19.17 -3.59
N ILE A 644 35.54 -19.15 -3.61
CA ILE A 644 34.78 -18.06 -4.24
C ILE A 644 34.46 -17.02 -3.19
N GLU A 645 34.85 -15.77 -3.43
CA GLU A 645 34.73 -14.67 -2.47
C GLU A 645 33.28 -14.43 -2.05
N HIS A 646 32.33 -14.46 -2.99
CA HIS A 646 30.93 -14.20 -2.74
C HIS A 646 30.01 -15.25 -3.38
N VAL A 647 29.43 -16.11 -2.54
CA VAL A 647 28.46 -17.13 -2.94
C VAL A 647 27.07 -16.72 -2.45
N PHE A 648 26.12 -16.56 -3.37
CA PHE A 648 24.71 -16.31 -3.12
C PHE A 648 23.89 -17.54 -3.55
N ASP A 649 23.87 -18.54 -2.69
CA ASP A 649 23.08 -19.75 -2.87
C ASP A 649 21.68 -19.60 -2.21
N LYS A 650 20.80 -20.57 -2.45
CA LYS A 650 19.44 -20.56 -1.88
C LYS A 650 19.43 -20.47 -0.35
N ARG A 651 20.46 -21.01 0.33
CA ARG A 651 20.56 -20.95 1.81
C ARG A 651 20.81 -19.51 2.27
N LYS A 652 21.79 -18.85 1.65
CA LYS A 652 22.15 -17.47 1.99
C LYS A 652 21.02 -16.51 1.63
N LEU A 653 20.45 -16.66 0.44
CA LEU A 653 19.33 -15.82 -0.02
C LEU A 653 18.07 -15.96 0.83
N ASN A 654 17.75 -17.15 1.31
CA ASN A 654 16.66 -17.35 2.27
C ASN A 654 16.90 -16.62 3.62
N GLN A 655 18.16 -16.32 3.98
CA GLN A 655 18.52 -15.59 5.19
C GLN A 655 18.57 -14.07 4.96
N THR A 656 19.11 -13.66 3.83
CA THR A 656 19.36 -12.25 3.50
C THR A 656 18.18 -11.60 2.77
N GLY A 657 17.27 -12.38 2.18
CA GLY A 657 16.31 -11.89 1.21
C GLY A 657 17.00 -11.44 -0.08
N ALA A 658 16.34 -10.59 -0.85
CA ALA A 658 16.93 -10.02 -2.06
C ALA A 658 18.20 -9.21 -1.74
N VAL A 659 19.17 -9.27 -2.66
CA VAL A 659 20.49 -8.66 -2.50
C VAL A 659 20.71 -7.61 -3.60
N GLY A 660 21.23 -6.46 -3.20
CA GLY A 660 21.72 -5.42 -4.10
C GLY A 660 23.21 -5.20 -3.89
N ILE A 661 23.95 -5.11 -4.96
CA ILE A 661 25.41 -4.90 -4.93
C ILE A 661 25.75 -3.61 -5.67
N ARG A 662 26.65 -2.82 -5.10
CA ARG A 662 27.25 -1.63 -5.72
C ARG A 662 28.74 -1.86 -5.88
N PHE A 663 29.25 -1.54 -7.06
CA PHE A 663 30.68 -1.61 -7.36
C PHE A 663 31.28 -0.20 -7.37
N SER A 664 32.29 0.06 -6.55
CA SER A 664 33.04 1.32 -6.49
C SER A 664 34.53 1.03 -6.64
N GLY A 665 35.00 0.91 -7.88
CA GLY A 665 36.37 0.44 -8.17
C GLY A 665 36.57 -0.96 -7.62
N GLU A 666 37.60 -1.17 -6.79
CA GLU A 666 37.86 -2.49 -6.17
C GLU A 666 36.88 -2.84 -5.02
N LYS A 667 36.17 -1.86 -4.46
CA LYS A 667 35.26 -2.07 -3.34
C LYS A 667 33.89 -2.55 -3.85
N MET A 668 33.34 -3.52 -3.13
CA MET A 668 32.01 -4.05 -3.34
C MET A 668 31.19 -3.83 -2.06
N GLU A 669 30.09 -3.11 -2.19
CA GLU A 669 29.12 -2.92 -1.12
C GLU A 669 27.94 -3.87 -1.36
N VAL A 670 27.72 -4.80 -0.46
CA VAL A 670 26.57 -5.72 -0.47
C VAL A 670 25.53 -5.24 0.51
N VAL A 671 24.33 -4.96 0.02
CA VAL A 671 23.19 -4.55 0.83
C VAL A 671 22.11 -5.62 0.73
N THR A 672 21.58 -6.06 1.86
CA THR A 672 20.57 -7.11 1.89
C THR A 672 19.20 -6.56 2.32
N ALA A 673 18.14 -7.20 1.85
CA ALA A 673 16.78 -6.82 2.25
C ALA A 673 16.55 -7.03 3.75
N SER A 674 17.14 -8.08 4.34
CA SER A 674 17.00 -8.36 5.79
C SER A 674 17.69 -7.32 6.67
N GLU A 675 18.86 -6.79 6.27
CA GLU A 675 19.54 -5.71 7.01
C GLU A 675 18.69 -4.45 7.08
N LEU A 676 18.06 -4.06 5.98
CA LEU A 676 17.21 -2.87 5.92
C LEU A 676 15.84 -3.05 6.60
N ARG A 677 15.39 -4.28 6.80
CA ARG A 677 14.13 -4.60 7.50
C ARG A 677 14.34 -4.80 9.00
N GLY A 678 15.53 -5.27 9.40
CA GLY A 678 15.88 -5.57 10.78
C GLY A 678 15.10 -6.75 11.38
N ALA A 679 15.23 -6.91 12.71
CA ALA A 679 14.55 -7.96 13.47
C ALA A 679 13.16 -7.50 13.92
N ARG A 680 12.17 -7.63 13.05
CA ARG A 680 10.79 -7.21 13.29
C ARG A 680 9.82 -8.41 13.27
N PRO A 681 8.66 -8.35 13.93
CA PRO A 681 7.72 -9.49 14.01
C PRO A 681 7.25 -10.01 12.65
N TRP A 682 7.22 -9.17 11.61
CA TRP A 682 6.87 -9.57 10.25
C TRP A 682 8.08 -10.00 9.40
N VAL A 683 9.32 -9.87 9.92
CA VAL A 683 10.54 -10.30 9.24
C VAL A 683 10.93 -11.67 9.76
N MET A 684 10.90 -12.66 8.87
CA MET A 684 11.34 -14.00 9.22
C MET A 684 12.85 -14.04 9.28
N LEU A 685 13.36 -14.22 10.48
CA LEU A 685 14.74 -14.68 10.67
C LEU A 685 14.73 -16.20 10.71
N PRO A 686 15.71 -16.89 10.08
CA PRO A 686 15.86 -18.31 10.23
C PRO A 686 15.95 -18.62 11.72
N PRO A 687 15.33 -19.73 12.19
CA PRO A 687 15.47 -20.14 13.58
C PRO A 687 16.96 -20.20 13.89
N GLN A 688 17.41 -19.36 14.79
CA GLN A 688 18.75 -19.47 15.33
C GLN A 688 18.88 -20.91 15.80
N ARG A 689 19.81 -21.66 15.23
CA ARG A 689 20.21 -22.95 15.83
C ARG A 689 20.60 -22.55 17.24
N LEU A 690 19.73 -22.86 18.19
CA LEU A 690 20.14 -22.94 19.58
C LEU A 690 21.39 -23.81 19.53
N HIS A 691 22.54 -23.19 19.76
CA HIS A 691 23.73 -23.95 20.10
C HIS A 691 23.29 -24.85 21.23
N ARG A 692 23.12 -26.12 20.92
CA ARG A 692 23.17 -27.16 21.90
C ARG A 692 24.56 -26.99 22.52
N GLN A 693 24.63 -26.25 23.62
CA GLN A 693 25.68 -26.42 24.56
C GLN A 693 25.56 -27.89 24.96
N GLU A 694 26.36 -28.72 24.32
CA GLU A 694 26.76 -30.00 24.89
C GLU A 694 27.39 -29.65 26.22
N ASN A 695 26.57 -29.72 27.26
CA ASN A 695 27.08 -29.93 28.61
C ASN A 695 27.77 -31.27 28.56
N HIS A 696 29.06 -31.26 28.30
CA HIS A 696 29.97 -32.29 28.81
C HIS A 696 29.99 -32.15 30.33
N ALA A 697 28.95 -32.64 30.97
CA ALA A 697 29.03 -33.05 32.36
C ALA A 697 29.67 -34.43 32.32
N THR A 698 30.97 -34.44 32.56
CA THR A 698 31.71 -35.62 33.09
C THR A 698 30.91 -36.26 34.23
N THR A 699 30.43 -37.45 34.00
CA THR A 699 30.29 -38.46 35.06
C THR A 699 30.85 -39.73 34.50
N ALA A 700 31.97 -40.13 35.11
CA ALA A 700 32.55 -41.46 35.04
C ALA A 700 31.60 -42.44 35.73
N ASP A 701 31.83 -43.70 35.41
CA ASP A 701 31.39 -44.96 36.08
C ASP A 701 29.96 -45.42 35.78
N ASP A 702 29.82 -46.46 34.99
CA ASP A 702 29.77 -47.83 35.40
C ASP A 702 29.54 -48.79 34.20
N GLU A 703 30.36 -49.82 34.17
CA GLU A 703 30.24 -51.04 33.37
C GLU A 703 28.92 -51.78 33.65
N HIS A 704 28.33 -52.39 32.67
CA HIS A 704 28.02 -53.81 32.53
C HIS A 704 26.95 -54.09 31.43
N THR A 705 27.44 -54.92 30.46
CA THR A 705 26.73 -56.05 29.84
C THR A 705 25.23 -56.00 29.58
N GLU A 706 24.81 -56.16 28.36
CA GLU A 706 24.26 -57.41 27.81
C GLU A 706 23.76 -57.23 26.34
N THR A 707 24.27 -58.10 25.51
CA THR A 707 23.82 -58.46 24.17
C THR A 707 22.40 -59.04 24.21
N THR A 708 21.52 -58.61 23.28
CA THR A 708 20.54 -59.52 22.66
C THR A 708 20.12 -59.04 21.29
N GLU A 709 20.45 -59.82 20.28
CA GLU A 709 19.82 -59.84 18.94
C GLU A 709 18.31 -60.10 19.04
N ILE A 710 17.55 -59.59 18.10
CA ILE A 710 16.40 -60.24 17.44
C ILE A 710 16.01 -59.34 16.24
N LYS A 711 16.36 -59.71 15.07
CA LYS A 711 15.64 -60.31 13.92
C LYS A 711 14.25 -59.77 13.60
N ASN A 712 14.23 -59.13 12.41
CA ASN A 712 13.31 -59.26 11.25
C ASN A 712 11.84 -59.67 11.38
N PHE A 713 11.02 -58.99 10.67
CA PHE A 713 9.91 -59.36 9.72
C PHE A 713 8.52 -58.84 10.09
N PRO A 714 7.67 -58.63 9.08
CA PRO A 714 7.83 -58.24 7.66
C PRO A 714 7.28 -56.83 7.33
#